data_c69353d7cf25b480b51cee0c883cfffa
#
_entry.id   c69353d7cf25b480b51cee0c883cfffa
#
_cell.length_a   1.000
_cell.length_b   1.000
_cell.length_c   1.000
_cell.angle_alpha   90.00
_cell.angle_beta   90.00
_cell.angle_gamma   90.00
#
_symmetry.space_group_name_H-M   'P 1'
#
loop_
_entity.id
_entity.type
_entity.pdbx_description
1 polymer ?
#
loop_
_entity_poly.entity_id
_entity_poly.type
_entity_poly.pdbx_seq_one_letter_code
_entity_poly.pdbx_strand_id
1 'polypeptide(L)'
;MINREIPFRPRLEGEFRVRFYNAASEITEKTPTLTIARIAEREIEWVEKDCQYNIEQRKKYRAVWFLFRDLIRASWKACYRNGVIYMSLPTLNGTDMHDTTSPEVKALLRSWMSESRHERLVGYTDFINRMENPGTNKQSIAALIADGDELEKRIKRVHTGEIAIETAVQPYLQLVRENDRDVFTGLKTSEIWRYFRLTWSTPVETTPGRTMQYLIRDAAHPMHAVMGIASLENCAVQITCRDDYIGWNQKAFIERIVTVDNDRAKEEFKQLLVYLEDGIDGIDYSELCTAMVVKNPTDTDIQLLLDEASNAEQNRQQFLRNEVEGDVDDIEKSELGSISIDAERALYRRKRAEQLARLLSAKKAIRDLINAENFNEIWIDFCKSETGNSAIRSALVAQKTKHIGSSMMELNVCGAIPPYNEILGGKLVALLATSPQVIHDYKERYADKASEIASRLKGMPVCRPADLVYVGTTSLYYVGSSQYNRLKMPGSIFNTDFDIVWKKLGMTIGFGTMHISKATTMSLTEATSDGFNRINHVFGEGASPKMRLLTMSIRELLESTNEDSKDFSKHAMSRIVYGACLAENTFDYLLGKESKPKYYTDMADYVSGTQKIIDFWRNRWLKSRLNYEPIYRRIRDFDKQGFLISNQIDEDEEWSFSKLEEVTHMPTNDETKTGLQFVRDFYRGSSAYADHIASELLSAIHLETKLDTAIIESALSGKDIVLTGNPGDGKTHVIRMLKINWKARESQFALN
;
A
#
# COMPACT_ATOMS: atom_id res chain seq x y z
N MET A 1 14.76 2.16 22.97
CA MET A 1 14.01 3.45 23.01
C MET A 1 12.81 3.22 23.90
N ILE A 2 12.56 4.11 24.86
CA ILE A 2 11.40 4.02 25.76
C ILE A 2 10.14 4.16 24.90
N ASN A 3 9.20 3.24 25.03
CA ASN A 3 7.88 3.35 24.38
C ASN A 3 7.27 4.70 24.82
N ARG A 4 7.09 5.64 23.88
CA ARG A 4 6.45 6.90 24.18
C ARG A 4 4.99 6.64 24.45
N GLU A 5 4.55 6.99 25.66
CA GLU A 5 3.15 6.95 26.05
C GLU A 5 2.53 8.32 25.77
N ILE A 6 1.40 8.32 25.09
CA ILE A 6 0.69 9.52 24.67
C ILE A 6 -0.61 9.59 25.47
N PRO A 7 -0.88 10.69 26.20
CA PRO A 7 -2.13 10.84 26.92
C PRO A 7 -3.30 11.02 25.93
N PHE A 8 -4.31 10.20 26.07
CA PHE A 8 -5.57 10.28 25.34
C PHE A 8 -6.61 10.98 26.23
N ARG A 9 -6.73 12.29 26.09
CA ARG A 9 -7.59 13.16 26.89
C ARG A 9 -8.63 13.83 26.00
N PRO A 10 -9.86 13.26 25.90
CA PRO A 10 -10.90 13.88 25.09
C PRO A 10 -11.43 15.17 25.72
N ARG A 11 -11.69 16.17 24.87
CA ARG A 11 -12.36 17.42 25.26
C ARG A 11 -13.87 17.22 25.30
N LEU A 12 -14.32 16.40 26.24
CA LEU A 12 -15.72 16.13 26.51
C LEU A 12 -16.17 16.89 27.77
N GLU A 13 -17.46 17.21 27.85
CA GLU A 13 -18.05 17.97 28.92
C GLU A 13 -19.14 17.19 29.62
N GLY A 14 -19.47 17.61 30.85
CA GLY A 14 -20.59 17.12 31.63
C GLY A 14 -20.61 15.60 31.77
N GLU A 15 -21.74 15.01 31.50
CA GLU A 15 -22.03 13.58 31.61
C GLU A 15 -21.21 12.72 30.64
N PHE A 16 -20.96 13.20 29.43
CA PHE A 16 -20.15 12.50 28.46
C PHE A 16 -18.71 12.31 28.93
N ARG A 17 -18.14 13.31 29.60
CA ARG A 17 -16.81 13.20 30.19
C ARG A 17 -16.79 12.16 31.31
N VAL A 18 -17.78 12.20 32.21
CA VAL A 18 -17.88 11.24 33.31
C VAL A 18 -18.02 9.82 32.78
N ARG A 19 -18.90 9.61 31.80
CA ARG A 19 -19.13 8.31 31.19
C ARG A 19 -17.88 7.78 30.50
N PHE A 20 -17.17 8.64 29.73
CA PHE A 20 -15.93 8.27 29.08
C PHE A 20 -14.90 7.72 30.08
N TYR A 21 -14.65 8.44 31.17
CA TYR A 21 -13.66 8.03 32.15
C TYR A 21 -14.12 6.82 33.00
N ASN A 22 -15.41 6.62 33.18
CA ASN A 22 -15.94 5.41 33.80
C ASN A 22 -15.66 4.18 32.94
N ALA A 23 -15.98 4.24 31.64
CA ALA A 23 -15.66 3.18 30.68
C ALA A 23 -14.13 2.97 30.55
N ALA A 24 -13.37 4.06 30.54
CA ALA A 24 -11.91 4.01 30.44
C ALA A 24 -11.29 3.33 31.69
N SER A 25 -11.87 3.46 32.86
CA SER A 25 -11.36 2.86 34.12
C SER A 25 -11.36 1.32 34.11
N GLU A 26 -12.11 0.70 33.17
CA GLU A 26 -12.10 -0.74 32.98
C GLU A 26 -10.82 -1.22 32.25
N ILE A 27 -10.02 -0.30 31.66
CA ILE A 27 -8.86 -0.61 30.84
C ILE A 27 -7.58 -0.60 31.69
N THR A 28 -7.02 -1.76 31.94
CA THR A 28 -5.75 -1.96 32.66
C THR A 28 -4.66 -2.43 31.72
N GLU A 29 -3.40 -2.49 32.16
CA GLU A 29 -2.27 -3.04 31.37
C GLU A 29 -2.48 -4.52 30.97
N LYS A 30 -3.31 -5.24 31.73
CA LYS A 30 -3.59 -6.66 31.50
C LYS A 30 -4.88 -6.90 30.71
N THR A 31 -5.64 -5.85 30.40
CA THR A 31 -6.91 -5.98 29.68
C THR A 31 -6.63 -6.41 28.23
N PRO A 32 -7.19 -7.54 27.75
CA PRO A 32 -7.00 -8.00 26.38
C PRO A 32 -7.49 -6.98 25.34
N THR A 33 -6.82 -6.88 24.22
CA THR A 33 -7.16 -5.96 23.11
C THR A 33 -8.61 -6.11 22.66
N LEU A 34 -9.11 -7.34 22.60
CA LEU A 34 -10.49 -7.63 22.24
C LEU A 34 -11.49 -7.05 23.25
N THR A 35 -11.20 -7.17 24.55
CA THR A 35 -12.03 -6.58 25.61
C THR A 35 -12.06 -5.06 25.50
N ILE A 36 -10.91 -4.43 25.22
CA ILE A 36 -10.83 -2.97 25.02
C ILE A 36 -11.67 -2.56 23.79
N ALA A 37 -11.60 -3.32 22.70
CA ALA A 37 -12.42 -3.06 21.52
C ALA A 37 -13.93 -3.17 21.80
N ARG A 38 -14.35 -4.16 22.61
CA ARG A 38 -15.76 -4.32 23.05
C ARG A 38 -16.23 -3.15 23.91
N ILE A 39 -15.37 -2.62 24.80
CA ILE A 39 -15.70 -1.41 25.56
C ILE A 39 -15.99 -0.26 24.60
N ALA A 40 -15.13 -0.05 23.61
CA ALA A 40 -15.34 1.01 22.63
C ALA A 40 -16.65 0.82 21.84
N GLU A 41 -16.98 -0.39 21.44
CA GLU A 41 -18.21 -0.69 20.70
C GLU A 41 -19.46 -0.53 21.53
N ARG A 42 -19.46 -0.96 22.80
CA ARG A 42 -20.53 -0.70 23.74
C ARG A 42 -20.83 0.81 23.86
N GLU A 43 -19.80 1.64 23.93
CA GLU A 43 -19.96 3.09 24.06
C GLU A 43 -20.41 3.75 22.75
N ILE A 44 -19.99 3.22 21.59
CA ILE A 44 -20.49 3.62 20.28
C ILE A 44 -21.97 3.26 20.15
N GLU A 45 -22.36 2.06 20.51
CA GLU A 45 -23.75 1.60 20.46
C GLU A 45 -24.65 2.45 21.36
N TRP A 46 -24.20 2.73 22.57
CA TRP A 46 -24.94 3.61 23.48
C TRP A 46 -25.17 5.00 22.89
N VAL A 47 -24.14 5.65 22.32
CA VAL A 47 -24.27 7.00 21.77
C VAL A 47 -25.15 7.02 20.51
N GLU A 48 -25.24 5.92 19.79
CA GLU A 48 -26.05 5.82 18.58
C GLU A 48 -27.54 5.53 18.89
N LYS A 49 -27.81 4.62 19.84
CA LYS A 49 -29.16 4.14 20.13
C LYS A 49 -29.84 4.85 21.30
N ASP A 50 -29.12 5.05 22.39
CA ASP A 50 -29.72 5.45 23.67
C ASP A 50 -29.58 6.95 23.96
N CYS A 51 -28.58 7.62 23.37
CA CYS A 51 -28.31 9.03 23.62
C CYS A 51 -28.93 9.93 22.56
N GLN A 52 -29.97 10.69 22.93
CA GLN A 52 -30.64 11.61 21.99
C GLN A 52 -30.55 13.11 22.36
N TYR A 53 -29.76 13.45 23.36
CA TYR A 53 -29.60 14.81 23.86
C TYR A 53 -28.19 15.34 23.57
N ASN A 54 -28.01 16.66 23.65
CA ASN A 54 -26.75 17.39 23.43
C ASN A 54 -26.02 16.92 22.15
N ILE A 55 -26.55 17.28 20.99
CA ILE A 55 -26.09 16.83 19.66
C ILE A 55 -24.59 17.09 19.45
N GLU A 56 -24.06 18.22 19.96
CA GLU A 56 -22.63 18.54 19.79
C GLU A 56 -21.73 17.57 20.58
N GLN A 57 -22.00 17.41 21.88
CA GLN A 57 -21.21 16.48 22.69
C GLN A 57 -21.39 15.03 22.26
N ARG A 58 -22.58 14.65 21.79
CA ARG A 58 -22.86 13.34 21.20
C ARG A 58 -21.96 13.05 19.99
N LYS A 59 -21.84 14.02 19.05
CA LYS A 59 -20.94 13.88 17.89
C LYS A 59 -19.48 13.75 18.31
N LYS A 60 -19.02 14.56 19.27
CA LYS A 60 -17.66 14.49 19.81
C LYS A 60 -17.40 13.15 20.50
N TYR A 61 -18.30 12.68 21.33
CA TYR A 61 -18.20 11.40 22.05
C TYR A 61 -18.11 10.22 21.08
N ARG A 62 -18.99 10.19 20.06
CA ARG A 62 -19.00 9.20 19.01
C ARG A 62 -17.65 9.19 18.28
N ALA A 63 -17.17 10.34 17.83
CA ALA A 63 -15.91 10.46 17.11
C ALA A 63 -14.69 10.00 17.92
N VAL A 64 -14.68 10.31 19.23
CA VAL A 64 -13.63 9.89 20.16
C VAL A 64 -13.56 8.36 20.26
N TRP A 65 -14.70 7.68 20.45
CA TRP A 65 -14.74 6.23 20.60
C TRP A 65 -14.46 5.50 19.27
N PHE A 66 -14.91 6.03 18.15
CA PHE A 66 -14.53 5.49 16.83
C PHE A 66 -13.02 5.60 16.60
N LEU A 67 -12.41 6.74 16.90
CA LEU A 67 -10.96 6.93 16.81
C LEU A 67 -10.22 5.97 17.74
N PHE A 68 -10.64 5.90 19.01
CA PHE A 68 -10.04 5.00 19.98
C PHE A 68 -10.10 3.53 19.54
N ARG A 69 -11.26 3.08 19.08
CA ARG A 69 -11.47 1.72 18.55
C ARG A 69 -10.50 1.41 17.41
N ASP A 70 -10.38 2.30 16.43
CA ASP A 70 -9.52 2.10 15.28
C ASP A 70 -8.04 2.07 15.68
N LEU A 71 -7.61 2.87 16.65
CA LEU A 71 -6.26 2.81 17.20
C LEU A 71 -5.99 1.45 17.88
N ILE A 72 -6.92 0.95 18.69
CA ILE A 72 -6.80 -0.37 19.32
C ILE A 72 -6.71 -1.48 18.27
N ARG A 73 -7.57 -1.43 17.24
CA ARG A 73 -7.53 -2.35 16.09
C ARG A 73 -6.20 -2.27 15.33
N ALA A 74 -5.56 -1.11 15.30
CA ALA A 74 -4.22 -0.90 14.73
C ALA A 74 -3.06 -1.30 15.65
N SER A 75 -3.33 -2.07 16.70
CA SER A 75 -2.35 -2.61 17.66
C SER A 75 -1.79 -1.59 18.64
N TRP A 76 -2.43 -0.44 18.81
CA TRP A 76 -2.12 0.45 19.92
C TRP A 76 -2.54 -0.20 21.24
N LYS A 77 -1.70 -0.05 22.25
CA LYS A 77 -2.01 -0.45 23.63
C LYS A 77 -2.60 0.74 24.37
N ALA A 78 -3.60 0.48 25.23
CA ALA A 78 -4.20 1.48 26.08
C ALA A 78 -4.13 1.03 27.54
N CYS A 79 -3.89 1.97 28.45
CA CYS A 79 -3.90 1.73 29.89
C CYS A 79 -4.42 2.97 30.62
N TYR A 80 -5.40 2.78 31.48
CA TYR A 80 -5.92 3.84 32.34
C TYR A 80 -5.11 3.92 33.65
N ARG A 81 -4.53 5.09 33.89
CA ARG A 81 -3.76 5.38 35.12
C ARG A 81 -3.97 6.83 35.54
N ASN A 82 -4.12 7.06 36.81
CA ASN A 82 -4.23 8.41 37.41
C ASN A 82 -5.26 9.32 36.73
N GLY A 83 -6.42 8.77 36.34
CA GLY A 83 -7.48 9.55 35.72
C GLY A 83 -7.29 9.83 34.22
N VAL A 84 -6.33 9.19 33.57
CA VAL A 84 -6.01 9.39 32.14
C VAL A 84 -5.76 8.07 31.44
N ILE A 85 -6.24 7.94 30.20
CA ILE A 85 -5.81 6.85 29.31
C ILE A 85 -4.47 7.22 28.68
N TYR A 86 -3.51 6.33 28.76
CA TYR A 86 -2.25 6.39 28.05
C TYR A 86 -2.27 5.42 26.89
N MET A 87 -1.95 5.92 25.70
CA MET A 87 -1.85 5.15 24.46
C MET A 87 -0.38 4.95 24.11
N SER A 88 0.00 3.74 23.74
CA SER A 88 1.35 3.46 23.24
C SER A 88 1.31 2.55 22.02
N LEU A 89 2.14 2.88 21.04
CA LEU A 89 2.38 1.99 19.92
C LEU A 89 3.61 1.14 20.23
N PRO A 90 3.53 -0.20 20.11
CA PRO A 90 4.69 -1.06 20.29
C PRO A 90 5.82 -0.63 19.36
N THR A 91 7.00 -0.37 19.92
CA THR A 91 8.17 -0.03 19.09
C THR A 91 8.56 -1.26 18.27
N LEU A 92 8.59 -1.10 16.97
CA LEU A 92 9.08 -2.09 16.01
C LEU A 92 10.61 -2.17 16.07
N ASN A 93 11.16 -2.63 17.17
CA ASN A 93 12.55 -3.06 17.22
C ASN A 93 12.61 -4.49 16.69
N GLY A 94 13.49 -4.76 15.73
CA GLY A 94 13.53 -5.97 14.90
C GLY A 94 13.61 -7.34 15.61
N THR A 95 13.54 -7.39 16.93
CA THR A 95 13.46 -8.60 17.75
C THR A 95 12.05 -8.90 18.27
N ASP A 96 11.17 -7.89 18.38
CA ASP A 96 9.82 -8.05 18.95
C ASP A 96 8.71 -8.21 17.90
N MET A 97 9.05 -8.24 16.61
CA MET A 97 8.08 -8.42 15.53
C MET A 97 7.33 -9.77 15.58
N HIS A 98 7.81 -10.73 16.34
CA HIS A 98 7.14 -12.02 16.51
C HIS A 98 6.00 -11.98 17.53
N ASP A 99 6.01 -11.06 18.49
CA ASP A 99 5.00 -10.97 19.54
C ASP A 99 3.83 -10.01 19.23
N THR A 100 4.03 -9.01 18.37
CA THR A 100 2.98 -8.03 18.03
C THR A 100 1.92 -8.56 17.07
N THR A 101 2.10 -9.75 16.56
CA THR A 101 1.14 -10.43 15.69
C THR A 101 0.58 -11.65 16.36
N SER A 102 -0.04 -11.43 17.54
CA SER A 102 -0.82 -12.50 18.13
C SER A 102 -1.87 -13.00 17.12
N PRO A 103 -2.22 -14.28 17.15
CA PRO A 103 -3.31 -14.82 16.33
C PRO A 103 -4.61 -13.99 16.47
N GLU A 104 -4.84 -13.42 17.64
CA GLU A 104 -6.00 -12.58 17.98
C GLU A 104 -5.98 -11.24 17.22
N VAL A 105 -4.84 -10.55 17.14
CA VAL A 105 -4.72 -9.30 16.39
C VAL A 105 -4.90 -9.55 14.89
N LYS A 106 -4.41 -10.67 14.38
CA LYS A 106 -4.64 -11.05 12.98
C LYS A 106 -6.08 -11.41 12.70
N ALA A 107 -6.74 -12.13 13.62
CA ALA A 107 -8.16 -12.44 13.53
C ALA A 107 -9.00 -11.15 13.54
N LEU A 108 -8.66 -10.21 14.43
CA LEU A 108 -9.32 -8.91 14.52
C LEU A 108 -9.13 -8.07 13.25
N LEU A 109 -7.93 -8.02 12.68
CA LEU A 109 -7.68 -7.33 11.42
C LEU A 109 -8.42 -7.96 10.23
N ARG A 110 -8.52 -9.29 10.21
CA ARG A 110 -9.28 -10.01 9.18
C ARG A 110 -10.77 -9.77 9.31
N SER A 111 -11.31 -9.83 10.52
CA SER A 111 -12.70 -9.50 10.82
C SER A 111 -13.04 -8.08 10.37
N TRP A 112 -12.22 -7.12 10.74
CA TRP A 112 -12.38 -5.73 10.31
C TRP A 112 -12.32 -5.54 8.79
N MET A 113 -11.42 -6.25 8.11
CA MET A 113 -11.37 -6.24 6.63
C MET A 113 -12.61 -6.90 6.02
N SER A 114 -13.17 -7.92 6.67
CA SER A 114 -14.39 -8.62 6.25
C SER A 114 -15.63 -7.73 6.43
N GLU A 115 -15.80 -7.10 7.59
CA GLU A 115 -16.87 -6.13 7.83
C GLU A 115 -16.81 -4.96 6.84
N SER A 116 -15.63 -4.37 6.67
CA SER A 116 -15.38 -3.32 5.68
C SER A 116 -15.67 -3.77 4.24
N ARG A 117 -15.53 -5.08 3.95
CA ARG A 117 -15.89 -5.66 2.64
C ARG A 117 -17.38 -5.73 2.47
N HIS A 118 -18.12 -6.24 3.46
CA HIS A 118 -19.58 -6.36 3.41
C HIS A 118 -20.25 -4.99 3.19
N GLU A 119 -19.95 -4.01 4.06
CA GLU A 119 -20.45 -2.63 3.90
C GLU A 119 -20.14 -2.05 2.52
N ARG A 120 -18.95 -2.34 1.99
CA ARG A 120 -18.55 -1.89 0.66
C ARG A 120 -19.34 -2.57 -0.44
N LEU A 121 -19.56 -3.88 -0.35
CA LEU A 121 -20.29 -4.66 -1.36
C LEU A 121 -21.77 -4.27 -1.43
N VAL A 122 -22.40 -4.01 -0.28
CA VAL A 122 -23.79 -3.49 -0.23
C VAL A 122 -23.91 -2.18 -1.03
N GLY A 123 -22.92 -1.31 -0.97
CA GLY A 123 -22.89 -0.08 -1.78
C GLY A 123 -22.73 -0.32 -3.30
N TYR A 124 -22.47 -1.55 -3.74
CA TYR A 124 -22.28 -1.92 -5.15
C TYR A 124 -23.30 -2.94 -5.65
N THR A 125 -24.39 -3.21 -4.94
CA THR A 125 -25.39 -4.23 -5.28
C THR A 125 -25.91 -4.07 -6.72
N ASP A 126 -26.30 -2.87 -7.13
CA ASP A 126 -26.79 -2.61 -8.49
C ASP A 126 -25.72 -2.85 -9.56
N PHE A 127 -24.46 -2.54 -9.26
CA PHE A 127 -23.35 -2.80 -10.16
C PHE A 127 -23.11 -4.30 -10.28
N ILE A 128 -23.09 -5.03 -9.17
CA ILE A 128 -22.89 -6.48 -9.13
C ILE A 128 -24.00 -7.18 -9.92
N ASN A 129 -25.26 -6.86 -9.65
CA ASN A 129 -26.41 -7.42 -10.37
C ASN A 129 -26.32 -7.16 -11.87
N ARG A 130 -25.92 -5.96 -12.29
CA ARG A 130 -25.76 -5.63 -13.71
C ARG A 130 -24.62 -6.42 -14.38
N MET A 131 -23.56 -6.76 -13.65
CA MET A 131 -22.44 -7.57 -14.17
C MET A 131 -22.78 -9.04 -14.25
N GLU A 132 -23.49 -9.56 -13.28
CA GLU A 132 -23.85 -10.99 -13.20
C GLU A 132 -25.09 -11.33 -14.03
N ASN A 133 -26.04 -10.37 -14.16
CA ASN A 133 -27.28 -10.51 -14.91
C ASN A 133 -27.43 -9.37 -15.94
N PRO A 134 -26.57 -9.29 -16.95
CA PRO A 134 -26.65 -8.23 -17.95
C PRO A 134 -27.85 -8.43 -18.87
N GLY A 135 -28.39 -7.33 -19.41
CA GLY A 135 -29.52 -7.38 -20.36
C GLY A 135 -29.20 -8.11 -21.68
N THR A 136 -30.20 -8.25 -22.55
CA THR A 136 -30.31 -9.17 -23.67
C THR A 136 -29.18 -9.20 -24.71
N ASN A 137 -28.30 -8.20 -24.78
CA ASN A 137 -27.21 -8.15 -25.76
C ASN A 137 -25.81 -8.30 -25.13
N LYS A 138 -25.71 -8.82 -23.91
CA LYS A 138 -24.44 -8.99 -23.19
C LYS A 138 -24.41 -10.36 -22.51
N GLN A 139 -23.21 -10.90 -22.36
CA GLN A 139 -23.02 -12.09 -21.54
C GLN A 139 -22.63 -11.69 -20.10
N SER A 140 -23.00 -12.57 -19.15
CA SER A 140 -22.63 -12.42 -17.76
C SER A 140 -21.13 -12.42 -17.56
N ILE A 141 -20.66 -11.70 -16.55
CA ILE A 141 -19.26 -11.74 -16.09
C ILE A 141 -18.80 -13.17 -15.77
N ALA A 142 -19.71 -14.07 -15.39
CA ALA A 142 -19.44 -15.48 -15.16
C ALA A 142 -18.82 -16.18 -16.39
N ALA A 143 -19.08 -15.69 -17.62
CA ALA A 143 -18.46 -16.23 -18.84
C ALA A 143 -16.92 -16.00 -18.87
N LEU A 144 -16.42 -15.01 -18.12
CA LEU A 144 -14.99 -14.67 -18.02
C LEU A 144 -14.30 -15.35 -16.82
N ILE A 145 -15.01 -16.18 -16.06
CA ILE A 145 -14.45 -16.99 -14.98
C ILE A 145 -14.25 -18.40 -15.53
N ALA A 146 -13.01 -18.89 -15.47
CA ALA A 146 -12.71 -20.23 -15.95
C ALA A 146 -13.40 -21.29 -15.08
N ASP A 147 -13.87 -22.34 -15.72
CA ASP A 147 -14.36 -23.53 -15.05
C ASP A 147 -13.19 -24.40 -14.58
N GLY A 148 -13.29 -24.91 -13.34
CA GLY A 148 -12.21 -25.70 -12.74
C GLY A 148 -12.02 -27.04 -13.43
N ASP A 149 -13.12 -27.73 -13.79
CA ASP A 149 -13.08 -29.00 -14.49
C ASP A 149 -12.51 -28.90 -15.90
N GLU A 150 -12.86 -27.83 -16.63
CA GLU A 150 -12.32 -27.57 -17.97
C GLU A 150 -10.82 -27.26 -17.93
N LEU A 151 -10.40 -26.43 -17.00
CA LEU A 151 -8.97 -26.09 -16.83
C LEU A 151 -8.18 -27.32 -16.41
N GLU A 152 -8.70 -28.12 -15.47
CA GLU A 152 -8.03 -29.35 -15.03
C GLU A 152 -7.85 -30.33 -16.19
N LYS A 153 -8.89 -30.56 -17.01
CA LYS A 153 -8.79 -31.41 -18.20
C LYS A 153 -7.75 -30.91 -19.18
N ARG A 154 -7.69 -29.61 -19.45
CA ARG A 154 -6.68 -29.03 -20.36
C ARG A 154 -5.26 -29.25 -19.85
N ILE A 155 -4.98 -28.97 -18.59
CA ILE A 155 -3.62 -29.12 -18.04
C ILE A 155 -3.23 -30.59 -17.87
N LYS A 156 -4.16 -31.51 -17.62
CA LYS A 156 -3.89 -32.95 -17.60
C LYS A 156 -3.41 -33.46 -18.97
N ARG A 157 -3.97 -32.97 -20.05
CA ARG A 157 -3.54 -33.34 -21.42
C ARG A 157 -2.11 -32.90 -21.72
N VAL A 158 -1.60 -31.86 -21.05
CA VAL A 158 -0.16 -31.50 -21.08
C VAL A 158 0.67 -32.56 -20.36
N HIS A 159 0.19 -32.99 -19.18
CA HIS A 159 0.90 -33.98 -18.37
C HIS A 159 0.97 -35.36 -19.06
N THR A 160 -0.08 -35.74 -19.82
CA THR A 160 -0.08 -36.95 -20.63
C THR A 160 0.67 -36.81 -21.97
N GLY A 161 1.14 -35.61 -22.31
CA GLY A 161 1.84 -35.35 -23.55
C GLY A 161 0.95 -35.22 -24.80
N GLU A 162 -0.39 -35.16 -24.64
CA GLU A 162 -1.36 -35.04 -25.75
C GLU A 162 -1.32 -33.65 -26.41
N ILE A 163 -1.07 -32.61 -25.63
CA ILE A 163 -0.96 -31.21 -26.11
C ILE A 163 0.26 -30.53 -25.55
N ALA A 164 0.77 -29.56 -26.26
CA ALA A 164 1.86 -28.72 -25.82
C ALA A 164 1.39 -27.76 -24.70
N ILE A 165 2.28 -27.42 -23.76
CA ILE A 165 1.96 -26.52 -22.63
C ILE A 165 1.54 -25.13 -23.12
N GLU A 166 2.06 -24.70 -24.27
CA GLU A 166 1.77 -23.43 -24.91
C GLU A 166 0.30 -23.33 -25.36
N THR A 167 -0.35 -24.46 -25.64
CA THR A 167 -1.76 -24.51 -26.07
C THR A 167 -2.73 -24.65 -24.92
N ALA A 168 -2.28 -25.16 -23.79
CA ALA A 168 -3.15 -25.39 -22.63
C ALA A 168 -3.51 -24.09 -21.88
N VAL A 169 -2.57 -23.15 -21.79
CA VAL A 169 -2.77 -21.86 -21.16
C VAL A 169 -2.03 -20.79 -22.00
N GLN A 170 -2.78 -19.85 -22.55
CA GLN A 170 -2.27 -18.81 -23.46
C GLN A 170 -2.49 -17.41 -22.88
N PRO A 171 -1.67 -16.99 -21.92
CA PRO A 171 -1.84 -15.69 -21.30
C PRO A 171 -1.52 -14.55 -22.28
N TYR A 172 -2.29 -13.48 -22.18
CA TYR A 172 -1.95 -12.19 -22.79
C TYR A 172 -2.37 -11.04 -21.88
N LEU A 173 -1.74 -9.89 -22.05
CA LEU A 173 -1.98 -8.68 -21.28
C LEU A 173 -2.89 -7.75 -22.07
N GLN A 174 -4.00 -7.31 -21.45
CA GLN A 174 -4.95 -6.36 -22.02
C GLN A 174 -5.00 -5.10 -21.17
N LEU A 175 -4.57 -3.96 -21.75
CA LEU A 175 -4.72 -2.65 -21.09
C LEU A 175 -6.21 -2.28 -21.02
N VAL A 176 -6.67 -1.90 -19.84
CA VAL A 176 -8.02 -1.41 -19.61
C VAL A 176 -8.12 0.06 -20.05
N ARG A 177 -9.05 0.35 -20.96
CA ARG A 177 -9.40 1.70 -21.39
C ARG A 177 -10.86 2.00 -21.08
N GLU A 178 -11.17 3.23 -20.76
CA GLU A 178 -12.46 3.64 -20.20
C GLU A 178 -13.66 3.25 -21.09
N ASN A 179 -13.52 3.38 -22.40
CA ASN A 179 -14.61 3.15 -23.37
C ASN A 179 -14.54 1.80 -24.07
N ASP A 180 -13.48 1.00 -23.82
CA ASP A 180 -13.31 -0.29 -24.46
C ASP A 180 -14.32 -1.32 -23.93
N ARG A 181 -14.91 -2.05 -24.87
CA ARG A 181 -15.78 -3.18 -24.56
C ARG A 181 -15.10 -4.50 -24.88
N ASP A 182 -15.33 -5.44 -24.00
CA ASP A 182 -14.91 -6.82 -24.22
C ASP A 182 -15.68 -7.44 -25.39
N VAL A 183 -14.95 -7.99 -26.35
CA VAL A 183 -15.52 -8.55 -27.59
C VAL A 183 -16.36 -9.79 -27.34
N PHE A 184 -16.11 -10.51 -26.26
CA PHE A 184 -16.80 -11.75 -25.92
C PHE A 184 -18.11 -11.50 -25.15
N THR A 185 -18.12 -10.52 -24.24
CA THR A 185 -19.26 -10.28 -23.34
C THR A 185 -20.01 -8.99 -23.62
N GLY A 186 -19.41 -8.02 -24.36
CA GLY A 186 -19.95 -6.69 -24.54
C GLY A 186 -19.89 -5.78 -23.31
N LEU A 187 -19.35 -6.29 -22.18
CA LEU A 187 -19.15 -5.50 -20.96
C LEU A 187 -17.98 -4.52 -21.14
N LYS A 188 -17.99 -3.39 -20.41
CA LYS A 188 -16.83 -2.50 -20.41
C LYS A 188 -15.63 -3.13 -19.72
N THR A 189 -14.44 -3.03 -20.29
CA THR A 189 -13.21 -3.61 -19.71
C THR A 189 -12.90 -3.04 -18.33
N SER A 190 -13.22 -1.77 -18.08
CA SER A 190 -13.08 -1.12 -16.78
C SER A 190 -14.06 -1.69 -15.73
N GLU A 191 -15.29 -2.05 -16.15
CA GLU A 191 -16.26 -2.68 -15.27
C GLU A 191 -15.86 -4.14 -14.96
N ILE A 192 -15.32 -4.87 -15.94
CA ILE A 192 -14.77 -6.23 -15.75
C ILE A 192 -13.64 -6.18 -14.72
N TRP A 193 -12.68 -5.27 -14.89
CA TRP A 193 -11.58 -5.10 -13.95
C TRP A 193 -12.07 -4.78 -12.53
N ARG A 194 -13.02 -3.85 -12.42
CA ARG A 194 -13.64 -3.44 -11.15
C ARG A 194 -14.36 -4.61 -10.47
N TYR A 195 -15.10 -5.43 -11.23
CA TYR A 195 -15.79 -6.60 -10.69
C TYR A 195 -14.78 -7.57 -10.05
N PHE A 196 -13.76 -8.00 -10.78
CA PHE A 196 -12.74 -8.90 -10.24
C PHE A 196 -11.98 -8.28 -9.07
N ARG A 197 -11.81 -6.96 -9.04
CA ARG A 197 -11.21 -6.28 -7.89
C ARG A 197 -12.09 -6.33 -6.64
N LEU A 198 -13.42 -6.29 -6.79
CA LEU A 198 -14.36 -6.40 -5.67
C LEU A 198 -14.41 -7.82 -5.06
N THR A 199 -13.96 -8.85 -5.75
CA THR A 199 -13.85 -10.20 -5.16
C THR A 199 -12.80 -10.29 -4.06
N TRP A 200 -11.93 -9.29 -3.92
CA TRP A 200 -10.87 -9.26 -2.91
C TRP A 200 -11.35 -8.59 -1.62
N SER A 201 -10.96 -9.16 -0.49
CA SER A 201 -11.36 -8.65 0.84
C SER A 201 -10.75 -7.30 1.18
N THR A 202 -9.56 -6.99 0.66
CA THR A 202 -8.86 -5.74 0.99
C THR A 202 -9.38 -4.54 0.20
N PRO A 203 -9.72 -3.42 0.86
CA PRO A 203 -9.98 -2.17 0.16
C PRO A 203 -8.68 -1.69 -0.53
N VAL A 204 -8.81 -1.13 -1.72
CA VAL A 204 -7.72 -0.40 -2.36
C VAL A 204 -8.23 1.00 -2.65
N GLU A 205 -7.55 1.97 -2.09
CA GLU A 205 -7.73 3.36 -2.45
C GLU A 205 -6.89 3.63 -3.71
N THR A 206 -7.50 4.21 -4.72
CA THR A 206 -6.78 4.60 -5.94
C THR A 206 -5.89 5.81 -5.63
N THR A 207 -4.64 5.74 -6.05
CA THR A 207 -3.73 6.89 -5.95
C THR A 207 -4.02 7.87 -7.09
N PRO A 208 -4.26 9.16 -6.80
CA PRO A 208 -4.49 10.15 -7.84
C PRO A 208 -3.31 10.27 -8.81
N GLY A 209 -3.60 10.50 -10.08
CA GLY A 209 -2.61 10.74 -11.12
C GLY A 209 -2.57 9.65 -12.18
N ARG A 210 -1.37 9.19 -12.56
CA ARG A 210 -1.20 8.17 -13.60
C ARG A 210 -1.67 6.81 -13.09
N THR A 211 -2.53 6.15 -13.85
CA THR A 211 -3.09 4.82 -13.51
C THR A 211 -3.19 3.97 -14.76
N MET A 212 -2.71 2.74 -14.68
CA MET A 212 -2.82 1.74 -15.72
C MET A 212 -3.35 0.44 -15.14
N GLN A 213 -4.52 0.03 -15.57
CA GLN A 213 -5.16 -1.22 -15.15
C GLN A 213 -5.04 -2.25 -16.27
N TYR A 214 -4.81 -3.50 -15.89
CA TYR A 214 -4.64 -4.60 -16.82
C TYR A 214 -5.51 -5.80 -16.42
N LEU A 215 -6.06 -6.44 -17.44
CA LEU A 215 -6.59 -7.80 -17.39
C LEU A 215 -5.54 -8.75 -17.98
N ILE A 216 -5.21 -9.81 -17.29
CA ILE A 216 -4.44 -10.92 -17.81
C ILE A 216 -5.44 -11.99 -18.22
N ARG A 217 -5.47 -12.36 -19.48
CA ARG A 217 -6.49 -13.22 -20.07
C ARG A 217 -5.88 -14.50 -20.63
N ASP A 218 -6.67 -15.58 -20.68
CA ASP A 218 -6.29 -16.88 -21.24
C ASP A 218 -6.96 -17.09 -22.60
N ALA A 219 -6.21 -16.91 -23.68
CA ALA A 219 -6.71 -17.14 -25.03
C ALA A 219 -7.00 -18.63 -25.35
N ALA A 220 -6.57 -19.56 -24.51
CA ALA A 220 -6.94 -20.97 -24.65
C ALA A 220 -8.38 -21.26 -24.12
N HIS A 221 -8.99 -20.32 -23.38
CA HIS A 221 -10.38 -20.40 -22.97
C HIS A 221 -11.29 -19.76 -24.04
N PRO A 222 -12.43 -20.36 -24.43
CA PRO A 222 -13.29 -19.85 -25.51
C PRO A 222 -13.71 -18.38 -25.34
N MET A 223 -13.94 -17.94 -24.09
CA MET A 223 -14.32 -16.56 -23.76
C MET A 223 -13.14 -15.72 -23.27
N HIS A 224 -11.91 -16.19 -23.46
CA HIS A 224 -10.71 -15.56 -22.96
C HIS A 224 -10.83 -15.18 -21.48
N ALA A 225 -11.02 -16.19 -20.61
CA ALA A 225 -11.22 -16.01 -19.18
C ALA A 225 -10.13 -15.14 -18.53
N VAL A 226 -10.50 -14.42 -17.47
CA VAL A 226 -9.57 -13.56 -16.72
C VAL A 226 -8.74 -14.40 -15.76
N MET A 227 -7.42 -14.45 -16.01
CA MET A 227 -6.44 -15.16 -15.19
C MET A 227 -5.97 -14.34 -14.00
N GLY A 228 -6.00 -13.01 -14.13
CA GLY A 228 -5.50 -12.10 -13.11
C GLY A 228 -5.78 -10.64 -13.44
N ILE A 229 -5.56 -9.79 -12.46
CA ILE A 229 -5.69 -8.34 -12.58
C ILE A 229 -4.44 -7.65 -12.03
N ALA A 230 -4.09 -6.53 -12.64
CA ALA A 230 -3.04 -5.65 -12.16
C ALA A 230 -3.48 -4.18 -12.24
N SER A 231 -2.97 -3.35 -11.30
CA SER A 231 -3.04 -1.89 -11.38
C SER A 231 -1.70 -1.30 -11.03
N LEU A 232 -1.14 -0.54 -11.96
CA LEU A 232 0.02 0.31 -11.72
C LEU A 232 -0.50 1.74 -11.53
N GLU A 233 -0.05 2.40 -10.47
CA GLU A 233 -0.49 3.73 -10.06
C GLU A 233 0.71 4.61 -9.72
N ASN A 234 0.48 5.90 -9.49
CA ASN A 234 1.55 6.78 -9.05
C ASN A 234 2.20 6.26 -7.76
N CYS A 235 3.52 6.35 -7.70
CA CYS A 235 4.27 6.05 -6.49
C CYS A 235 3.92 7.00 -5.35
N ALA A 236 3.86 6.47 -4.13
CA ALA A 236 3.84 7.30 -2.93
C ALA A 236 5.08 8.23 -2.93
N VAL A 237 4.86 9.51 -2.61
CA VAL A 237 5.92 10.53 -2.67
C VAL A 237 7.12 10.17 -1.80
N GLN A 238 6.92 9.49 -0.68
CA GLN A 238 7.99 9.13 0.24
C GLN A 238 7.84 7.69 0.73
N ILE A 239 8.84 6.86 0.43
CA ILE A 239 9.04 5.53 1.00
C ILE A 239 10.53 5.43 1.32
N THR A 240 10.90 5.48 2.59
CA THR A 240 12.30 5.62 3.04
C THR A 240 13.22 4.57 2.41
N CYS A 241 12.89 3.27 2.53
CA CYS A 241 13.76 2.22 2.01
C CYS A 241 13.89 2.20 0.47
N ARG A 242 12.87 2.66 -0.26
CA ARG A 242 12.97 2.86 -1.71
C ARG A 242 13.87 4.06 -2.03
N ASP A 243 13.67 5.17 -1.32
CA ASP A 243 14.44 6.39 -1.53
C ASP A 243 15.92 6.19 -1.17
N ASP A 244 16.21 5.39 -0.14
CA ASP A 244 17.56 4.93 0.20
C ASP A 244 18.16 4.07 -0.94
N TYR A 245 17.39 3.13 -1.45
CA TYR A 245 17.83 2.22 -2.51
C TYR A 245 18.17 2.95 -3.82
N ILE A 246 17.42 4.02 -4.15
CA ILE A 246 17.66 4.84 -5.35
C ILE A 246 18.81 5.84 -5.13
N GLY A 247 19.06 6.25 -3.89
CA GLY A 247 20.05 7.28 -3.54
C GLY A 247 19.46 8.68 -3.36
N TRP A 248 18.17 8.79 -3.16
CA TRP A 248 17.47 10.06 -2.90
C TRP A 248 17.41 10.45 -1.42
N ASN A 249 17.89 9.58 -0.52
CA ASN A 249 17.93 9.86 0.90
C ASN A 249 19.16 10.67 1.25
N GLN A 250 18.96 11.80 1.94
CA GLN A 250 20.03 12.70 2.36
C GLN A 250 21.05 12.01 3.26
N LYS A 251 20.61 11.21 4.24
CA LYS A 251 21.51 10.53 5.17
C LYS A 251 22.41 9.54 4.43
N ALA A 252 21.83 8.71 3.59
CA ALA A 252 22.58 7.75 2.76
C ALA A 252 23.52 8.45 1.78
N PHE A 253 23.12 9.61 1.22
CA PHE A 253 23.99 10.44 0.40
C PHE A 253 25.21 10.95 1.19
N ILE A 254 24.99 11.48 2.40
CA ILE A 254 26.09 11.99 3.26
C ILE A 254 27.01 10.86 3.68
N GLU A 255 26.48 9.72 4.13
CA GLU A 255 27.28 8.55 4.51
C GLU A 255 28.19 8.08 3.35
N ARG A 256 27.70 8.14 2.11
CA ARG A 256 28.46 7.79 0.92
C ARG A 256 29.50 8.86 0.54
N ILE A 257 29.09 10.13 0.51
CA ILE A 257 29.97 11.20 -0.01
C ILE A 257 31.18 11.43 0.92
N VAL A 258 31.06 11.25 2.22
CA VAL A 258 32.18 11.43 3.16
C VAL A 258 33.28 10.37 3.00
N THR A 259 33.05 9.33 2.19
CA THR A 259 34.04 8.28 1.91
C THR A 259 34.81 8.47 0.59
N VAL A 260 34.47 9.48 -0.21
CA VAL A 260 35.11 9.76 -1.50
C VAL A 260 36.21 10.83 -1.34
N ASP A 261 37.10 10.94 -2.34
CA ASP A 261 38.08 11.99 -2.38
C ASP A 261 37.47 13.39 -2.67
N ASN A 262 38.25 14.43 -2.46
CA ASN A 262 37.80 15.81 -2.57
C ASN A 262 37.31 16.18 -3.98
N ASP A 263 37.98 15.69 -5.03
CA ASP A 263 37.60 15.99 -6.41
C ASP A 263 36.24 15.40 -6.74
N ARG A 264 36.04 14.15 -6.36
CA ARG A 264 34.77 13.47 -6.53
C ARG A 264 33.66 14.09 -5.67
N ALA A 265 33.97 14.50 -4.44
CA ALA A 265 33.02 15.23 -3.61
C ALA A 265 32.58 16.52 -4.28
N LYS A 266 33.53 17.27 -4.86
CA LYS A 266 33.25 18.53 -5.58
C LYS A 266 32.35 18.31 -6.78
N GLU A 267 32.54 17.20 -7.56
CA GLU A 267 31.66 16.85 -8.67
C GLU A 267 30.26 16.47 -8.21
N GLU A 268 30.11 15.72 -7.11
CA GLU A 268 28.80 15.39 -6.54
C GLU A 268 28.06 16.67 -6.09
N PHE A 269 28.74 17.65 -5.50
CA PHE A 269 28.12 18.95 -5.15
C PHE A 269 27.73 19.76 -6.39
N LYS A 270 28.53 19.75 -7.47
CA LYS A 270 28.14 20.35 -8.75
C LYS A 270 26.86 19.69 -9.30
N GLN A 271 26.77 18.36 -9.20
CA GLN A 271 25.54 17.66 -9.60
C GLN A 271 24.32 18.09 -8.77
N LEU A 272 24.47 18.32 -7.47
CA LEU A 272 23.39 18.87 -6.64
C LEU A 272 22.96 20.27 -7.10
N LEU A 273 23.89 21.12 -7.57
CA LEU A 273 23.55 22.43 -8.17
C LEU A 273 22.67 22.25 -9.41
N VAL A 274 23.02 21.32 -10.29
CA VAL A 274 22.20 21.02 -11.49
C VAL A 274 20.77 20.63 -11.08
N TYR A 275 20.60 19.81 -10.05
CA TYR A 275 19.25 19.44 -9.57
C TYR A 275 18.46 20.65 -9.06
N LEU A 276 19.14 21.58 -8.38
CA LEU A 276 18.51 22.81 -7.88
C LEU A 276 18.12 23.73 -9.05
N GLU A 277 18.98 23.89 -10.04
CA GLU A 277 18.73 24.71 -11.22
C GLU A 277 17.56 24.16 -12.04
N ASP A 278 17.53 22.87 -12.33
CA ASP A 278 16.40 22.18 -12.94
C ASP A 278 15.09 22.39 -12.14
N GLY A 279 15.16 22.35 -10.82
CA GLY A 279 14.04 22.61 -9.93
C GLY A 279 13.52 24.03 -10.01
N ILE A 280 14.43 25.00 -10.07
CA ILE A 280 14.11 26.44 -10.21
C ILE A 280 13.50 26.73 -11.57
N ASP A 281 14.06 26.15 -12.64
CA ASP A 281 13.52 26.27 -13.99
C ASP A 281 12.09 25.71 -14.11
N GLY A 282 11.71 24.83 -13.23
CA GLY A 282 10.33 24.30 -13.10
C GLY A 282 9.34 25.27 -12.48
N ILE A 283 9.75 26.47 -12.04
CA ILE A 283 8.88 27.45 -11.36
C ILE A 283 8.76 28.71 -12.21
N ASP A 284 7.54 29.21 -12.36
CA ASP A 284 7.34 30.57 -12.86
C ASP A 284 7.58 31.56 -11.73
N TYR A 285 8.70 32.26 -11.79
CA TYR A 285 9.10 33.25 -10.80
C TYR A 285 8.98 34.71 -11.30
N SER A 286 8.41 34.92 -12.49
CA SER A 286 8.34 36.23 -13.14
C SER A 286 7.64 37.32 -12.30
N GLU A 287 6.65 36.91 -11.50
CA GLU A 287 5.93 37.80 -10.57
C GLU A 287 6.53 37.87 -9.16
N LEU A 288 7.57 37.07 -8.86
CA LEU A 288 8.15 36.95 -7.53
C LEU A 288 9.52 37.62 -7.39
N CYS A 289 10.37 37.46 -8.41
CA CYS A 289 11.71 38.06 -8.40
C CYS A 289 12.27 38.17 -9.82
N THR A 290 13.42 38.88 -9.93
CA THR A 290 14.12 39.01 -11.21
C THR A 290 15.07 37.82 -11.46
N ALA A 291 15.46 37.64 -12.74
CA ALA A 291 16.45 36.62 -13.12
C ALA A 291 17.82 36.85 -12.43
N MET A 292 18.15 38.08 -12.04
CA MET A 292 19.36 38.40 -11.31
C MET A 292 19.36 37.77 -9.91
N VAL A 293 18.24 37.83 -9.20
CA VAL A 293 18.03 37.19 -7.90
C VAL A 293 18.19 35.68 -8.02
N VAL A 294 17.60 35.10 -9.05
CA VAL A 294 17.73 33.65 -9.31
C VAL A 294 19.17 33.23 -9.59
N LYS A 295 19.91 34.07 -10.29
CA LYS A 295 21.33 33.81 -10.58
C LYS A 295 22.22 33.95 -9.35
N ASN A 296 22.03 35.00 -8.56
CA ASN A 296 22.85 35.34 -7.40
C ASN A 296 21.98 35.71 -6.20
N PRO A 297 21.30 34.74 -5.54
CA PRO A 297 20.42 35.03 -4.43
C PRO A 297 21.18 35.52 -3.19
N THR A 298 20.61 36.50 -2.51
CA THR A 298 21.04 36.99 -1.18
C THR A 298 20.07 36.48 -0.10
N ASP A 299 20.47 36.56 1.17
CA ASP A 299 19.61 36.19 2.29
C ASP A 299 18.38 37.11 2.37
N THR A 300 18.54 38.39 2.00
CA THR A 300 17.41 39.33 1.92
C THR A 300 16.42 38.93 0.84
N ASP A 301 16.86 38.50 -0.34
CA ASP A 301 15.98 38.04 -1.41
C ASP A 301 15.19 36.79 -0.98
N ILE A 302 15.87 35.88 -0.28
CA ILE A 302 15.21 34.64 0.24
C ILE A 302 14.15 35.01 1.27
N GLN A 303 14.44 35.97 2.17
CA GLN A 303 13.48 36.44 3.16
C GLN A 303 12.25 37.11 2.52
N LEU A 304 12.47 37.95 1.51
CA LEU A 304 11.35 38.56 0.75
C LEU A 304 10.41 37.54 0.09
N LEU A 305 10.97 36.43 -0.41
CA LEU A 305 10.17 35.34 -0.96
C LEU A 305 9.37 34.60 0.12
N LEU A 306 9.92 34.45 1.32
CA LEU A 306 9.19 33.83 2.45
C LEU A 306 8.07 34.75 2.97
N ASP A 307 8.32 36.07 3.00
CA ASP A 307 7.32 37.06 3.36
C ASP A 307 6.19 37.10 2.33
N GLU A 308 6.52 37.01 1.04
CA GLU A 308 5.53 36.90 -0.03
C GLU A 308 4.70 35.62 0.08
N ALA A 309 5.30 34.51 0.43
CA ALA A 309 4.58 33.28 0.69
C ALA A 309 3.58 33.40 1.86
N SER A 310 3.99 34.07 2.93
CA SER A 310 3.14 34.36 4.09
C SER A 310 1.96 35.26 3.72
N ASN A 311 2.20 36.31 2.94
CA ASN A 311 1.16 37.23 2.45
C ASN A 311 0.16 36.50 1.54
N ALA A 312 0.65 35.65 0.63
CA ALA A 312 -0.20 34.85 -0.25
C ALA A 312 -1.11 33.87 0.52
N GLU A 313 -0.60 33.31 1.63
CA GLU A 313 -1.43 32.45 2.48
C GLU A 313 -2.50 33.24 3.23
N GLN A 314 -2.18 34.42 3.74
CA GLN A 314 -3.17 35.30 4.39
C GLN A 314 -4.29 35.70 3.41
N ASN A 315 -3.93 36.07 2.18
CA ASN A 315 -4.88 36.39 1.13
C ASN A 315 -5.77 35.17 0.80
N ARG A 316 -5.17 33.99 0.67
CA ARG A 316 -5.89 32.75 0.45
C ARG A 316 -6.94 32.49 1.54
N GLN A 317 -6.54 32.63 2.81
CA GLN A 317 -7.47 32.45 3.92
C GLN A 317 -8.61 33.45 3.90
N GLN A 318 -8.33 34.68 3.49
CA GLN A 318 -9.37 35.71 3.34
C GLN A 318 -10.36 35.35 2.21
N PHE A 319 -9.86 34.91 1.05
CA PHE A 319 -10.74 34.45 -0.05
C PHE A 319 -11.62 33.27 0.39
N LEU A 320 -11.07 32.29 1.10
CA LEU A 320 -11.82 31.15 1.60
C LEU A 320 -12.88 31.53 2.65
N ARG A 321 -12.63 32.56 3.48
CA ARG A 321 -13.63 33.12 4.42
C ARG A 321 -14.79 33.79 3.67
N ASN A 322 -14.46 34.60 2.67
CA ASN A 322 -15.45 35.27 1.86
C ASN A 322 -16.36 34.30 1.08
N GLU A 323 -15.84 33.13 0.67
CA GLU A 323 -16.61 32.04 0.06
C GLU A 323 -17.63 31.42 1.02
N VAL A 324 -17.34 31.40 2.32
CA VAL A 324 -18.23 30.84 3.35
C VAL A 324 -19.31 31.86 3.75
N GLU A 325 -18.99 33.17 3.72
CA GLU A 325 -19.88 34.25 4.15
C GLU A 325 -20.73 34.86 3.01
N GLY A 326 -20.35 34.60 1.75
CA GLY A 326 -21.03 35.13 0.56
C GLY A 326 -22.10 34.19 -0.01
N ASP A 327 -23.04 34.76 -0.75
CA ASP A 327 -24.01 33.99 -1.54
C ASP A 327 -23.27 33.16 -2.60
N VAL A 328 -23.47 31.86 -2.56
CA VAL A 328 -22.65 30.85 -3.26
C VAL A 328 -22.73 30.93 -4.78
N ASP A 329 -23.72 31.68 -5.33
CA ASP A 329 -24.02 31.68 -6.76
C ASP A 329 -23.16 32.67 -7.59
N ASP A 330 -22.48 33.63 -6.95
CA ASP A 330 -21.69 34.66 -7.65
C ASP A 330 -20.17 34.45 -7.68
N ILE A 331 -19.66 33.38 -7.08
CA ILE A 331 -18.21 33.14 -7.03
C ILE A 331 -17.78 32.19 -8.16
N GLU A 332 -16.94 32.69 -9.08
CA GLU A 332 -16.31 31.86 -10.11
C GLU A 332 -15.45 30.78 -9.48
N LYS A 333 -15.85 29.53 -9.69
CA LYS A 333 -15.13 28.37 -9.20
C LYS A 333 -14.02 27.96 -10.16
N SER A 334 -12.88 27.51 -9.59
CA SER A 334 -11.78 26.95 -10.37
C SER A 334 -12.23 25.65 -11.08
N GLU A 335 -11.50 25.26 -12.13
CA GLU A 335 -11.70 23.96 -12.83
C GLU A 335 -11.63 22.75 -11.87
N LEU A 336 -11.01 22.90 -10.71
CA LEU A 336 -10.99 21.92 -9.63
C LEU A 336 -12.30 21.87 -8.84
N GLY A 337 -13.23 22.80 -9.06
CA GLY A 337 -14.61 22.76 -8.57
C GLY A 337 -14.81 22.97 -7.06
N SER A 338 -13.73 23.20 -6.31
CA SER A 338 -13.75 23.20 -4.84
C SER A 338 -13.35 24.51 -4.18
N ILE A 339 -12.74 25.44 -4.91
CA ILE A 339 -12.34 26.77 -4.42
C ILE A 339 -12.49 27.84 -5.52
N SER A 340 -12.55 29.12 -5.11
CA SER A 340 -12.52 30.22 -6.05
C SER A 340 -11.21 30.31 -6.82
N ILE A 341 -11.25 30.93 -8.00
CA ILE A 341 -10.08 31.18 -8.83
C ILE A 341 -9.03 32.00 -8.07
N ASP A 342 -9.43 32.94 -7.25
CA ASP A 342 -8.53 33.80 -6.49
C ASP A 342 -7.84 33.05 -5.34
N ALA A 343 -8.58 32.20 -4.64
CA ALA A 343 -8.00 31.32 -3.61
C ALA A 343 -7.02 30.31 -4.22
N GLU A 344 -7.28 29.81 -5.44
CA GLU A 344 -6.35 28.96 -6.17
C GLU A 344 -5.09 29.71 -6.61
N ARG A 345 -5.23 30.92 -7.16
CA ARG A 345 -4.10 31.77 -7.54
C ARG A 345 -3.20 32.06 -6.34
N ALA A 346 -3.78 32.44 -5.19
CA ALA A 346 -3.06 32.69 -3.95
C ALA A 346 -2.31 31.42 -3.47
N LEU A 347 -2.95 30.23 -3.56
CA LEU A 347 -2.31 28.95 -3.21
C LEU A 347 -1.07 28.69 -4.06
N TYR A 348 -1.14 28.85 -5.38
CA TYR A 348 0.02 28.58 -6.23
C TYR A 348 1.09 29.68 -6.13
N ARG A 349 0.73 30.93 -5.88
CA ARG A 349 1.67 32.02 -5.59
C ARG A 349 2.48 31.70 -4.33
N ARG A 350 1.82 31.31 -3.24
CA ARG A 350 2.48 30.83 -2.03
C ARG A 350 3.47 29.69 -2.32
N LYS A 351 3.01 28.65 -3.03
CA LYS A 351 3.85 27.48 -3.33
C LYS A 351 5.05 27.82 -4.18
N ARG A 352 4.91 28.66 -5.19
CA ARG A 352 6.03 29.13 -6.01
C ARG A 352 7.05 29.87 -5.15
N ALA A 353 6.60 30.80 -4.29
CA ALA A 353 7.47 31.59 -3.41
C ALA A 353 8.21 30.70 -2.38
N GLU A 354 7.50 29.82 -1.67
CA GLU A 354 8.09 28.88 -0.70
C GLU A 354 9.11 27.93 -1.35
N GLN A 355 8.75 27.37 -2.49
CA GLN A 355 9.62 26.42 -3.19
C GLN A 355 10.85 27.13 -3.76
N LEU A 356 10.68 28.33 -4.34
CA LEU A 356 11.77 29.12 -4.87
C LEU A 356 12.72 29.56 -3.75
N ALA A 357 12.23 30.10 -2.64
CA ALA A 357 13.04 30.47 -1.47
C ALA A 357 13.90 29.30 -0.98
N ARG A 358 13.31 28.12 -0.85
CA ARG A 358 14.03 26.91 -0.42
C ARG A 358 15.11 26.49 -1.41
N LEU A 359 14.82 26.52 -2.73
CA LEU A 359 15.79 26.13 -3.77
C LEU A 359 16.92 27.15 -3.89
N LEU A 360 16.63 28.45 -3.80
CA LEU A 360 17.64 29.51 -3.84
C LEU A 360 18.53 29.49 -2.61
N SER A 361 17.99 29.25 -1.43
CA SER A 361 18.79 29.09 -0.19
C SER A 361 19.76 27.90 -0.33
N ALA A 362 19.29 26.77 -0.84
CA ALA A 362 20.13 25.59 -1.08
C ALA A 362 21.19 25.86 -2.17
N LYS A 363 20.80 26.52 -3.28
CA LYS A 363 21.72 26.92 -4.36
C LYS A 363 22.85 27.83 -3.85
N LYS A 364 22.49 28.85 -3.06
CA LYS A 364 23.46 29.74 -2.44
C LYS A 364 24.47 28.96 -1.59
N ALA A 365 23.98 28.14 -0.66
CA ALA A 365 24.82 27.40 0.26
C ALA A 365 25.79 26.43 -0.45
N ILE A 366 25.34 25.68 -1.45
CA ILE A 366 26.18 24.74 -2.20
C ILE A 366 27.16 25.50 -3.12
N ARG A 367 26.73 26.56 -3.78
CA ARG A 367 27.60 27.38 -4.62
C ARG A 367 28.72 28.03 -3.80
N ASP A 368 28.39 28.59 -2.64
CA ASP A 368 29.35 29.22 -1.76
C ASP A 368 30.39 28.20 -1.25
N LEU A 369 29.95 26.97 -0.94
CA LEU A 369 30.83 25.84 -0.62
C LEU A 369 31.80 25.50 -1.77
N ILE A 370 31.30 25.33 -2.99
CA ILE A 370 32.12 24.90 -4.15
C ILE A 370 33.15 25.96 -4.53
N ASN A 371 32.81 27.24 -4.35
CA ASN A 371 33.65 28.38 -4.68
C ASN A 371 34.62 28.78 -3.53
N ALA A 372 34.53 28.17 -2.37
CA ALA A 372 35.43 28.42 -1.27
C ALA A 372 36.86 27.94 -1.59
N GLU A 373 37.87 28.78 -1.33
CA GLU A 373 39.28 28.41 -1.55
C GLU A 373 39.71 27.21 -0.71
N ASN A 374 39.15 27.08 0.48
CA ASN A 374 39.39 25.96 1.41
C ASN A 374 38.33 24.83 1.33
N PHE A 375 37.72 24.60 0.16
CA PHE A 375 36.72 23.57 -0.04
C PHE A 375 37.14 22.23 0.59
N ASN A 376 38.39 21.80 0.37
CA ASN A 376 38.89 20.49 0.82
C ASN A 376 38.85 20.30 2.36
N GLU A 377 38.83 21.40 3.09
CA GLU A 377 38.84 21.42 4.55
C GLU A 377 37.42 21.47 5.15
N ILE A 378 36.48 22.13 4.46
CA ILE A 378 35.20 22.52 5.04
C ILE A 378 34.00 21.66 4.57
N TRP A 379 34.10 20.95 3.44
CA TRP A 379 32.94 20.27 2.86
C TRP A 379 32.38 19.13 3.74
N ILE A 380 33.24 18.47 4.51
CA ILE A 380 32.78 17.40 5.45
C ILE A 380 31.97 18.03 6.60
N ASP A 381 32.42 19.16 7.13
CA ASP A 381 31.71 19.85 8.20
C ASP A 381 30.42 20.51 7.65
N PHE A 382 30.45 20.99 6.43
CA PHE A 382 29.20 21.40 5.74
C PHE A 382 28.17 20.27 5.69
N CYS A 383 28.55 19.04 5.35
CA CYS A 383 27.65 17.91 5.38
C CYS A 383 27.03 17.65 6.75
N LYS A 384 27.71 17.99 7.84
CA LYS A 384 27.22 17.83 9.23
C LYS A 384 26.39 19.01 9.71
N SER A 385 26.52 20.18 9.08
CA SER A 385 25.82 21.40 9.47
C SER A 385 24.31 21.31 9.12
N GLU A 386 23.49 22.08 9.82
CA GLU A 386 22.06 22.19 9.54
C GLU A 386 21.80 22.75 8.13
N THR A 387 22.57 23.81 7.76
CA THR A 387 22.50 24.43 6.43
C THR A 387 22.85 23.43 5.33
N GLY A 388 23.96 22.71 5.46
CA GLY A 388 24.39 21.71 4.49
C GLY A 388 23.39 20.56 4.38
N ASN A 389 22.90 20.07 5.50
CA ASN A 389 21.84 19.04 5.54
C ASN A 389 20.57 19.49 4.81
N SER A 390 20.13 20.73 5.04
CA SER A 390 18.94 21.30 4.38
C SER A 390 19.16 21.49 2.88
N ALA A 391 20.33 21.97 2.48
CA ALA A 391 20.69 22.19 1.09
C ALA A 391 20.76 20.89 0.29
N ILE A 392 21.45 19.87 0.80
CA ILE A 392 21.53 18.52 0.19
C ILE A 392 20.14 17.91 0.05
N ARG A 393 19.33 17.98 1.12
CA ARG A 393 17.94 17.48 1.09
C ARG A 393 17.13 18.18 -0.01
N SER A 394 17.23 19.51 -0.12
CA SER A 394 16.47 20.27 -1.11
C SER A 394 16.83 19.90 -2.54
N ALA A 395 18.11 19.69 -2.82
CA ALA A 395 18.59 19.23 -4.13
C ALA A 395 18.09 17.82 -4.47
N LEU A 396 18.23 16.87 -3.55
CA LEU A 396 17.76 15.49 -3.76
C LEU A 396 16.24 15.42 -3.94
N VAL A 397 15.48 16.25 -3.20
CA VAL A 397 14.01 16.33 -3.36
C VAL A 397 13.64 16.95 -4.71
N ALA A 398 14.37 17.93 -5.22
CA ALA A 398 14.15 18.50 -6.55
C ALA A 398 14.29 17.43 -7.64
N GLN A 399 15.40 16.67 -7.62
CA GLN A 399 15.64 15.56 -8.56
C GLN A 399 14.57 14.47 -8.44
N LYS A 400 14.25 14.03 -7.22
CA LYS A 400 13.20 13.04 -6.97
C LYS A 400 11.85 13.46 -7.54
N THR A 401 11.44 14.70 -7.33
CA THR A 401 10.17 15.25 -7.79
C THR A 401 10.05 15.22 -9.32
N LYS A 402 11.16 15.32 -10.04
CA LYS A 402 11.20 15.24 -11.50
C LYS A 402 10.80 13.84 -12.02
N HIS A 403 11.15 12.78 -11.29
CA HIS A 403 11.04 11.38 -11.76
C HIS A 403 9.93 10.58 -11.09
N ILE A 404 9.61 10.84 -9.81
CA ILE A 404 8.71 9.98 -9.03
C ILE A 404 7.31 9.83 -9.62
N GLY A 405 6.78 10.87 -10.26
CA GLY A 405 5.47 10.87 -10.91
C GLY A 405 5.51 10.62 -12.41
N SER A 406 6.68 10.39 -13.02
CA SER A 406 6.82 10.30 -14.47
C SER A 406 7.66 9.11 -14.96
N SER A 407 8.52 8.55 -14.11
CA SER A 407 9.42 7.45 -14.49
C SER A 407 9.28 6.21 -13.62
N MET A 408 8.34 6.26 -12.67
CA MET A 408 8.10 5.20 -11.71
C MET A 408 6.62 4.95 -11.51
N MET A 409 6.25 3.67 -11.27
CA MET A 409 4.90 3.27 -10.91
C MET A 409 4.92 2.32 -9.71
N GLU A 410 3.82 2.31 -8.96
CA GLU A 410 3.57 1.38 -7.87
C GLU A 410 2.52 0.36 -8.30
N LEU A 411 2.84 -0.93 -8.18
CA LEU A 411 1.92 -2.03 -8.45
C LEU A 411 1.03 -2.24 -7.22
N ASN A 412 -0.12 -1.57 -7.19
CA ASN A 412 -1.05 -1.58 -6.06
C ASN A 412 -1.99 -2.78 -6.09
N VAL A 413 -2.32 -3.27 -7.28
CA VAL A 413 -3.13 -4.49 -7.47
C VAL A 413 -2.32 -5.48 -8.28
N CYS A 414 -2.14 -6.68 -7.78
CA CYS A 414 -1.40 -7.74 -8.46
C CYS A 414 -1.84 -9.10 -7.93
N GLY A 415 -2.62 -9.81 -8.69
CA GLY A 415 -3.03 -11.14 -8.27
C GLY A 415 -3.75 -11.93 -9.35
N ALA A 416 -3.72 -13.24 -9.17
CA ALA A 416 -4.46 -14.18 -10.03
C ALA A 416 -5.91 -14.30 -9.59
N ILE A 417 -6.76 -14.58 -10.54
CA ILE A 417 -8.17 -14.94 -10.33
C ILE A 417 -8.26 -16.48 -10.29
N PRO A 418 -8.98 -17.06 -9.31
CA PRO A 418 -9.22 -18.50 -9.31
C PRO A 418 -9.91 -19.00 -10.58
N PRO A 419 -9.57 -20.22 -11.03
CA PRO A 419 -8.65 -21.20 -10.46
C PRO A 419 -7.18 -21.04 -10.88
N TYR A 420 -6.82 -20.00 -11.63
CA TYR A 420 -5.44 -19.78 -12.13
C TYR A 420 -4.41 -19.46 -11.01
N ASN A 421 -4.86 -19.12 -9.80
CA ASN A 421 -3.99 -19.00 -8.64
C ASN A 421 -3.24 -20.32 -8.34
N GLU A 422 -3.87 -21.47 -8.58
CA GLU A 422 -3.30 -22.79 -8.34
C GLU A 422 -2.11 -23.12 -9.26
N ILE A 423 -2.10 -22.57 -10.45
CA ILE A 423 -0.99 -22.70 -11.42
C ILE A 423 0.02 -21.55 -11.37
N LEU A 424 0.10 -20.87 -10.20
CA LEU A 424 1.02 -19.76 -9.97
C LEU A 424 0.79 -18.52 -10.88
N GLY A 425 -0.49 -18.28 -11.23
CA GLY A 425 -0.89 -17.10 -12.00
C GLY A 425 -0.48 -15.77 -11.35
N GLY A 426 -0.44 -15.69 -10.01
CA GLY A 426 0.04 -14.51 -9.32
C GLY A 426 1.50 -14.14 -9.62
N LYS A 427 2.37 -15.14 -9.87
CA LYS A 427 3.75 -14.88 -10.35
C LYS A 427 3.75 -14.36 -11.78
N LEU A 428 2.89 -14.89 -12.64
CA LEU A 428 2.72 -14.39 -14.01
C LEU A 428 2.31 -12.92 -14.01
N VAL A 429 1.30 -12.54 -13.20
CA VAL A 429 0.84 -11.15 -13.09
C VAL A 429 1.99 -10.23 -12.66
N ALA A 430 2.80 -10.63 -11.67
CA ALA A 430 3.93 -9.85 -11.19
C ALA A 430 5.07 -9.73 -12.23
N LEU A 431 5.29 -10.76 -13.05
CA LEU A 431 6.25 -10.71 -14.16
C LEU A 431 5.74 -9.79 -15.29
N LEU A 432 4.48 -9.92 -15.66
CA LEU A 432 3.88 -9.09 -16.70
C LEU A 432 3.83 -7.61 -16.33
N ALA A 433 3.74 -7.28 -15.03
CA ALA A 433 3.85 -5.90 -14.57
C ALA A 433 5.22 -5.25 -14.87
N THR A 434 6.25 -6.05 -15.18
CA THR A 434 7.59 -5.58 -15.60
C THR A 434 7.85 -5.79 -17.08
N SER A 435 6.83 -6.12 -17.86
CA SER A 435 6.97 -6.48 -19.29
C SER A 435 7.25 -5.28 -20.19
N PRO A 436 7.86 -5.51 -21.37
CA PRO A 436 8.05 -4.47 -22.38
C PRO A 436 6.73 -3.85 -22.84
N GLN A 437 5.64 -4.62 -22.87
CA GLN A 437 4.31 -4.08 -23.18
C GLN A 437 3.87 -3.01 -22.17
N VAL A 438 4.09 -3.21 -20.88
CA VAL A 438 3.76 -2.20 -19.86
C VAL A 438 4.58 -0.92 -20.04
N ILE A 439 5.87 -1.04 -20.38
CA ILE A 439 6.72 0.10 -20.67
C ILE A 439 6.22 0.86 -21.91
N HIS A 440 5.87 0.13 -22.96
CA HIS A 440 5.33 0.68 -24.20
C HIS A 440 4.00 1.39 -23.97
N ASP A 441 3.03 0.71 -23.33
CA ASP A 441 1.70 1.25 -23.03
C ASP A 441 1.78 2.51 -22.14
N TYR A 442 2.75 2.53 -21.21
CA TYR A 442 3.00 3.69 -20.36
C TYR A 442 3.45 4.90 -21.19
N LYS A 443 4.39 4.69 -22.09
CA LYS A 443 4.91 5.74 -22.96
C LYS A 443 3.83 6.25 -23.91
N GLU A 444 3.09 5.35 -24.57
CA GLU A 444 1.98 5.69 -25.44
C GLU A 444 0.93 6.54 -24.72
N ARG A 445 0.59 6.17 -23.49
CA ARG A 445 -0.48 6.83 -22.73
C ARG A 445 -0.10 8.18 -22.15
N TYR A 446 1.19 8.40 -21.79
CA TYR A 446 1.60 9.53 -20.96
C TYR A 446 2.67 10.45 -21.57
N ALA A 447 3.25 10.14 -22.75
CA ALA A 447 4.30 10.95 -23.35
C ALA A 447 3.85 12.40 -23.61
N ASP A 448 2.62 12.57 -24.10
CA ASP A 448 2.08 13.87 -24.48
C ASP A 448 1.14 14.50 -23.41
N LYS A 449 1.00 13.83 -22.25
CA LYS A 449 0.16 14.35 -21.19
C LYS A 449 0.90 15.36 -20.32
N ALA A 450 0.38 16.58 -20.28
CA ALA A 450 0.87 17.60 -19.36
C ALA A 450 0.62 17.20 -17.90
N SER A 451 1.64 17.42 -17.05
CA SER A 451 1.54 17.26 -15.61
C SER A 451 0.81 18.47 -15.01
N GLU A 452 -0.35 18.27 -14.41
CA GLU A 452 -1.16 19.36 -13.87
C GLU A 452 -0.38 20.19 -12.82
N ILE A 453 0.23 19.54 -11.83
CA ILE A 453 0.98 20.24 -10.77
C ILE A 453 2.19 20.99 -11.35
N ALA A 454 2.97 20.34 -12.24
CA ALA A 454 4.13 20.98 -12.85
C ALA A 454 3.73 22.15 -13.75
N SER A 455 2.63 22.02 -14.49
CA SER A 455 2.12 23.08 -15.36
C SER A 455 1.64 24.30 -14.57
N ARG A 456 0.95 24.09 -13.45
CA ARG A 456 0.53 25.18 -12.57
C ARG A 456 1.68 25.87 -11.86
N LEU A 457 2.76 25.15 -11.52
CA LEU A 457 3.97 25.76 -10.97
C LEU A 457 4.73 26.55 -12.02
N LYS A 458 4.81 26.04 -13.25
CA LYS A 458 5.54 26.68 -14.36
C LYS A 458 4.70 27.77 -15.07
N GLY A 459 3.38 27.83 -14.85
CA GLY A 459 2.48 28.76 -15.54
C GLY A 459 2.22 28.42 -17.02
N MET A 460 2.69 27.28 -17.51
CA MET A 460 2.50 26.78 -18.88
C MET A 460 2.49 25.25 -18.90
N PRO A 461 1.92 24.62 -19.94
CA PRO A 461 1.87 23.16 -20.05
C PRO A 461 3.28 22.53 -19.97
N VAL A 462 3.47 21.60 -19.06
CA VAL A 462 4.71 20.84 -18.85
C VAL A 462 4.46 19.37 -19.08
N CYS A 463 4.96 18.82 -20.19
CA CYS A 463 5.03 17.39 -20.44
C CYS A 463 6.35 16.85 -19.87
N ARG A 464 6.27 15.79 -19.09
CA ARG A 464 7.45 15.11 -18.53
C ARG A 464 7.72 13.82 -19.31
N PRO A 465 8.98 13.39 -19.43
CA PRO A 465 9.30 12.09 -20.04
C PRO A 465 8.44 10.98 -19.44
N ALA A 466 7.86 10.13 -20.28
CA ALA A 466 7.10 8.96 -19.87
C ALA A 466 7.96 7.68 -20.05
N ASP A 467 9.14 7.69 -19.47
CA ASP A 467 10.09 6.58 -19.52
C ASP A 467 9.97 5.80 -18.21
N LEU A 468 9.20 4.72 -18.21
CA LEU A 468 9.01 3.89 -17.03
C LEU A 468 10.25 3.02 -16.80
N VAL A 469 11.02 3.32 -15.77
CA VAL A 469 12.28 2.60 -15.45
C VAL A 469 12.22 1.80 -14.16
N TYR A 470 11.16 1.99 -13.35
CA TYR A 470 11.05 1.32 -12.07
C TYR A 470 9.59 1.01 -11.74
N VAL A 471 9.36 -0.21 -11.23
CA VAL A 471 8.07 -0.61 -10.65
C VAL A 471 8.30 -1.05 -9.21
N GLY A 472 7.59 -0.39 -8.29
CA GLY A 472 7.55 -0.74 -6.87
C GLY A 472 6.30 -1.51 -6.50
N THR A 473 6.28 -2.12 -5.32
CA THR A 473 5.07 -2.62 -4.66
C THR A 473 5.29 -2.75 -3.17
N THR A 474 4.23 -2.58 -2.41
CA THR A 474 4.21 -2.87 -0.99
C THR A 474 3.35 -4.09 -0.71
N SER A 475 3.89 -5.07 0.04
CA SER A 475 3.12 -6.25 0.42
C SER A 475 1.91 -5.87 1.29
N LEU A 476 0.84 -6.65 1.21
CA LEU A 476 -0.33 -6.46 2.10
C LEU A 476 -0.01 -6.78 3.56
N TYR A 477 0.94 -7.69 3.77
CA TYR A 477 1.31 -8.19 5.08
C TYR A 477 2.81 -7.97 5.33
N TYR A 478 3.22 -7.91 6.60
CA TYR A 478 4.63 -7.87 7.01
C TYR A 478 5.38 -9.18 6.69
N VAL A 479 4.68 -10.26 6.38
CA VAL A 479 5.26 -11.53 5.95
C VAL A 479 5.57 -11.47 4.45
N GLY A 480 6.73 -11.96 4.06
CA GLY A 480 7.16 -11.97 2.66
C GLY A 480 6.12 -12.64 1.76
N SER A 481 5.70 -11.93 0.72
CA SER A 481 4.78 -12.48 -0.26
C SER A 481 5.49 -13.54 -1.10
N SER A 482 4.93 -14.75 -1.15
CA SER A 482 5.43 -15.83 -2.01
C SER A 482 5.39 -15.46 -3.50
N GLN A 483 4.57 -14.48 -3.86
CA GLN A 483 4.42 -13.96 -5.22
C GLN A 483 5.68 -13.25 -5.71
N TYR A 484 6.30 -12.40 -4.88
CA TYR A 484 7.51 -11.63 -5.23
C TYR A 484 8.80 -12.32 -4.82
N ASN A 485 8.76 -13.20 -3.82
CA ASN A 485 9.94 -13.92 -3.37
C ASN A 485 10.51 -14.80 -4.50
N ARG A 486 11.83 -14.68 -4.73
CA ARG A 486 12.56 -15.41 -5.77
C ARG A 486 12.05 -15.12 -7.20
N LEU A 487 11.37 -14.01 -7.41
CA LEU A 487 10.93 -13.60 -8.74
C LEU A 487 12.10 -12.90 -9.43
N LYS A 488 12.88 -13.70 -10.11
CA LYS A 488 14.04 -13.27 -10.90
C LYS A 488 13.87 -13.80 -12.33
N MET A 489 13.96 -12.92 -13.29
CA MET A 489 13.98 -13.21 -14.70
C MET A 489 15.40 -12.95 -15.23
N PRO A 490 16.12 -13.98 -15.70
CA PRO A 490 17.48 -13.84 -16.19
C PRO A 490 17.53 -12.96 -17.45
N GLY A 491 18.52 -12.07 -17.53
CA GLY A 491 18.76 -11.24 -18.71
C GLY A 491 19.06 -12.02 -19.96
N SER A 492 19.59 -13.24 -19.85
CA SER A 492 19.86 -14.13 -20.99
C SER A 492 18.63 -14.43 -21.86
N ILE A 493 17.40 -14.28 -21.32
CA ILE A 493 16.15 -14.39 -22.08
C ILE A 493 16.07 -13.29 -23.16
N PHE A 494 16.68 -12.14 -22.89
CA PHE A 494 16.70 -10.95 -23.75
C PHE A 494 18.08 -10.69 -24.38
N ASN A 495 19.02 -11.64 -24.24
CA ASN A 495 20.42 -11.51 -24.69
C ASN A 495 21.16 -10.32 -24.02
N THR A 496 20.90 -10.08 -22.76
CA THR A 496 21.59 -9.08 -21.91
C THR A 496 22.08 -9.72 -20.62
N ASP A 497 23.02 -9.08 -19.95
CA ASP A 497 23.49 -9.47 -18.62
C ASP A 497 22.62 -8.91 -17.49
N PHE A 498 21.64 -8.07 -17.81
CA PHE A 498 20.78 -7.42 -16.83
C PHE A 498 19.58 -8.29 -16.44
N ASP A 499 19.59 -8.77 -15.20
CA ASP A 499 18.48 -9.54 -14.62
C ASP A 499 17.35 -8.62 -14.12
N ILE A 500 16.09 -8.97 -14.39
CA ILE A 500 14.95 -8.31 -13.77
C ILE A 500 14.59 -9.04 -12.49
N VAL A 501 14.71 -8.36 -11.36
CA VAL A 501 14.53 -8.93 -10.02
C VAL A 501 13.58 -8.10 -9.20
N TRP A 502 12.53 -8.71 -8.67
CA TRP A 502 11.77 -8.13 -7.58
C TRP A 502 12.57 -8.20 -6.28
N LYS A 503 13.30 -7.13 -5.99
CA LYS A 503 14.20 -7.04 -4.83
C LYS A 503 13.43 -6.55 -3.62
N LYS A 504 13.58 -7.25 -2.47
CA LYS A 504 13.12 -6.75 -1.17
C LYS A 504 14.02 -5.58 -0.76
N LEU A 505 13.43 -4.40 -0.58
CA LEU A 505 14.15 -3.17 -0.25
C LEU A 505 14.18 -2.88 1.25
N GLY A 506 13.14 -3.26 1.96
CA GLY A 506 12.97 -3.00 3.37
C GLY A 506 11.52 -3.09 3.80
N MET A 507 11.21 -2.40 4.88
CA MET A 507 9.85 -2.34 5.42
C MET A 507 9.41 -0.87 5.60
N THR A 508 8.11 -0.62 5.44
CA THR A 508 7.52 0.67 5.80
C THR A 508 7.51 0.84 7.32
N ILE A 509 7.51 2.09 7.78
CA ILE A 509 7.43 2.40 9.21
C ILE A 509 6.00 2.42 9.76
N GLY A 510 4.99 2.06 8.94
CA GLY A 510 3.60 2.05 9.36
C GLY A 510 3.05 3.45 9.69
N PHE A 511 3.21 4.39 8.75
CA PHE A 511 2.67 5.75 8.88
C PHE A 511 1.59 6.00 7.82
N GLY A 512 0.44 6.54 8.22
CA GLY A 512 -0.66 6.83 7.31
C GLY A 512 -2.04 6.78 7.98
N THR A 513 -3.08 6.69 7.17
CA THR A 513 -4.48 6.65 7.63
C THR A 513 -5.19 5.34 7.31
N MET A 514 -4.45 4.32 6.92
CA MET A 514 -5.01 3.00 6.57
C MET A 514 -5.84 2.36 7.68
N HIS A 515 -5.43 2.59 8.92
CA HIS A 515 -6.06 2.05 10.12
C HIS A 515 -7.34 2.82 10.51
N ILE A 516 -7.63 3.93 9.85
CA ILE A 516 -8.82 4.75 10.13
C ILE A 516 -9.94 4.31 9.20
N SER A 517 -11.02 3.79 9.77
CA SER A 517 -12.19 3.30 9.05
C SER A 517 -12.99 4.43 8.39
N LYS A 518 -13.90 4.07 7.47
CA LYS A 518 -14.82 5.01 6.85
C LYS A 518 -15.75 5.63 7.90
N ALA A 519 -16.29 4.82 8.82
CA ALA A 519 -17.14 5.27 9.91
C ALA A 519 -16.45 6.30 10.80
N THR A 520 -15.18 6.04 11.18
CA THR A 520 -14.37 6.99 11.93
C THR A 520 -14.16 8.29 11.14
N THR A 521 -13.85 8.20 9.84
CA THR A 521 -13.68 9.39 8.99
C THR A 521 -14.95 10.24 8.95
N MET A 522 -16.12 9.61 8.80
CA MET A 522 -17.42 10.31 8.82
C MET A 522 -17.69 10.95 10.19
N SER A 523 -17.51 10.22 11.27
CA SER A 523 -17.70 10.74 12.64
C SER A 523 -16.77 11.92 12.96
N LEU A 524 -15.50 11.85 12.53
CA LEU A 524 -14.55 12.95 12.68
C LEU A 524 -14.99 14.18 11.88
N THR A 525 -15.48 14.00 10.67
CA THR A 525 -16.01 15.09 9.85
C THR A 525 -17.22 15.74 10.50
N GLU A 526 -18.16 14.94 11.03
CA GLU A 526 -19.38 15.45 11.69
C GLU A 526 -19.07 16.19 13.01
N ALA A 527 -18.05 15.76 13.74
CA ALA A 527 -17.67 16.34 15.02
C ALA A 527 -16.87 17.64 14.91
N THR A 528 -16.18 17.84 13.75
CA THR A 528 -15.30 18.99 13.50
C THR A 528 -15.87 19.95 12.45
N SER A 529 -17.14 19.82 12.07
CA SER A 529 -17.76 20.53 10.94
C SER A 529 -18.25 21.96 11.26
N ASP A 530 -17.71 22.64 12.29
CA ASP A 530 -17.98 24.06 12.45
C ASP A 530 -17.32 24.86 11.31
N GLY A 531 -18.08 25.09 10.27
CA GLY A 531 -17.97 26.05 9.16
C GLY A 531 -16.60 26.51 8.64
N PHE A 532 -15.63 26.70 9.51
CA PHE A 532 -14.29 27.20 9.21
C PHE A 532 -13.25 26.14 8.82
N ASN A 533 -13.49 24.87 9.13
CA ASN A 533 -12.51 23.79 8.98
C ASN A 533 -12.85 22.82 7.83
N ARG A 534 -13.51 23.29 6.78
CA ARG A 534 -13.74 22.45 5.61
C ARG A 534 -12.40 21.98 5.04
N ILE A 535 -12.18 20.68 5.08
CA ILE A 535 -11.01 20.10 4.45
C ILE A 535 -11.15 20.27 2.96
N ASN A 536 -10.30 21.11 2.42
CA ASN A 536 -10.24 21.32 1.00
C ASN A 536 -9.60 20.10 0.33
N HIS A 537 -10.32 19.48 -0.60
CA HIS A 537 -9.84 18.33 -1.39
C HIS A 537 -8.95 18.72 -2.56
N VAL A 538 -8.46 19.96 -2.61
CA VAL A 538 -7.62 20.46 -3.70
C VAL A 538 -6.30 19.72 -3.76
N PHE A 539 -5.94 19.27 -4.96
CA PHE A 539 -4.62 18.74 -5.27
C PHE A 539 -3.52 19.75 -4.91
N GLY A 540 -2.47 19.25 -4.28
CA GLY A 540 -1.27 20.04 -4.05
C GLY A 540 -1.15 20.67 -2.67
N GLU A 541 -2.03 20.43 -1.73
CA GLU A 541 -1.83 20.86 -0.33
C GLU A 541 -0.93 19.93 0.51
N GLY A 542 -0.20 19.01 -0.11
CA GLY A 542 0.76 18.13 0.55
C GLY A 542 0.12 16.84 1.04
N ALA A 543 -0.24 16.74 2.33
CA ALA A 543 -0.83 15.53 2.92
C ALA A 543 -2.22 15.22 2.33
N SER A 544 -2.60 13.93 2.31
CA SER A 544 -3.92 13.50 1.85
C SER A 544 -5.04 14.19 2.65
N PRO A 545 -6.23 14.41 2.06
CA PRO A 545 -7.38 14.99 2.78
C PRO A 545 -7.71 14.22 4.06
N LYS A 546 -7.67 12.88 4.01
CA LYS A 546 -7.92 12.02 5.17
C LYS A 546 -6.88 12.22 6.28
N MET A 547 -5.60 12.41 5.93
CA MET A 547 -4.53 12.70 6.88
C MET A 547 -4.72 14.07 7.55
N ARG A 548 -5.11 15.08 6.76
CA ARG A 548 -5.41 16.43 7.28
C ARG A 548 -6.60 16.39 8.23
N LEU A 549 -7.68 15.70 7.85
CA LEU A 549 -8.85 15.50 8.70
C LEU A 549 -8.44 14.86 10.03
N LEU A 550 -7.72 13.76 10.00
CA LEU A 550 -7.27 13.07 11.20
C LEU A 550 -6.46 14.01 12.11
N THR A 551 -5.48 14.71 11.56
CA THR A 551 -4.62 15.60 12.34
C THR A 551 -5.40 16.77 12.95
N MET A 552 -6.32 17.39 12.21
CA MET A 552 -7.18 18.47 12.68
C MET A 552 -8.13 17.98 13.78
N SER A 553 -8.82 16.87 13.52
CA SER A 553 -9.78 16.30 14.46
C SER A 553 -9.14 15.88 15.79
N ILE A 554 -7.94 15.31 15.74
CA ILE A 554 -7.19 14.98 16.95
C ILE A 554 -6.89 16.23 17.77
N ARG A 555 -6.49 17.34 17.15
CA ARG A 555 -6.21 18.60 17.84
C ARG A 555 -7.47 19.22 18.45
N GLU A 556 -8.60 19.08 17.80
CA GLU A 556 -9.87 19.64 18.24
C GLU A 556 -10.52 18.78 19.31
N LEU A 557 -10.50 17.48 19.15
CA LEU A 557 -11.17 16.53 20.06
C LEU A 557 -10.33 16.12 21.25
N LEU A 558 -8.99 16.17 21.17
CA LEU A 558 -8.09 15.77 22.24
C LEU A 558 -7.20 16.93 22.70
N GLU A 559 -6.85 16.90 23.99
CA GLU A 559 -5.77 17.74 24.55
C GLU A 559 -4.41 17.16 24.15
N SER A 560 -3.97 17.41 22.91
CA SER A 560 -2.74 16.81 22.35
C SER A 560 -1.78 17.88 21.81
N THR A 561 -0.48 17.59 21.89
CA THR A 561 0.55 18.41 21.23
C THR A 561 0.58 18.13 19.72
N ASN A 562 1.28 19.00 18.97
CA ASN A 562 1.48 18.77 17.52
C ASN A 562 2.23 17.46 17.22
N GLU A 563 3.13 17.04 18.10
CA GLU A 563 3.87 15.78 17.95
C GLU A 563 2.98 14.58 18.27
N ASP A 564 2.18 14.67 19.33
CA ASP A 564 1.23 13.61 19.71
C ASP A 564 0.20 13.37 18.59
N SER A 565 -0.31 14.44 17.99
CA SER A 565 -1.27 14.34 16.85
C SER A 565 -0.69 13.60 15.66
N LYS A 566 0.60 13.78 15.38
CA LYS A 566 1.29 13.04 14.31
C LYS A 566 1.51 11.58 14.67
N ASP A 567 1.78 11.30 15.93
CA ASP A 567 2.02 9.94 16.39
C ASP A 567 0.76 9.05 16.24
N PHE A 568 -0.44 9.57 16.40
CA PHE A 568 -1.69 8.84 16.14
C PHE A 568 -1.89 8.44 14.67
N SER A 569 -1.09 8.97 13.75
CA SER A 569 -1.01 8.50 12.36
C SER A 569 -0.11 7.28 12.17
N LYS A 570 0.49 6.77 13.24
CA LYS A 570 1.30 5.54 13.19
C LYS A 570 0.44 4.31 13.46
N HIS A 571 0.81 3.22 12.82
CA HIS A 571 0.17 1.92 13.02
C HIS A 571 1.22 0.79 12.96
N ALA A 572 0.93 -0.33 13.61
CA ALA A 572 1.87 -1.47 13.66
C ALA A 572 1.91 -2.31 12.36
N MET A 573 1.14 -1.94 11.34
CA MET A 573 1.09 -2.67 10.07
C MET A 573 2.23 -2.26 9.14
N SER A 574 3.46 -2.63 9.49
CA SER A 574 4.60 -2.49 8.58
C SER A 574 4.43 -3.42 7.39
N ARG A 575 4.84 -2.97 6.20
CA ARG A 575 4.74 -3.70 4.95
C ARG A 575 6.11 -3.86 4.32
N ILE A 576 6.37 -5.01 3.72
CA ILE A 576 7.59 -5.22 2.96
C ILE A 576 7.47 -4.46 1.64
N VAL A 577 8.49 -3.69 1.32
CA VAL A 577 8.62 -2.97 0.05
C VAL A 577 9.49 -3.78 -0.89
N TYR A 578 9.00 -3.98 -2.10
CA TYR A 578 9.73 -4.58 -3.21
C TYR A 578 9.89 -3.58 -4.34
N GLY A 579 10.95 -3.74 -5.13
CA GLY A 579 11.19 -2.93 -6.32
C GLY A 579 11.85 -3.74 -7.42
N ALA A 580 11.50 -3.41 -8.66
CA ALA A 580 12.08 -3.96 -9.87
C ALA A 580 12.55 -2.82 -10.79
N CYS A 581 13.83 -2.87 -11.17
CA CYS A 581 14.40 -1.98 -12.18
C CYS A 581 14.09 -2.54 -13.60
N LEU A 582 13.74 -1.66 -14.53
CA LEU A 582 13.37 -2.00 -15.90
C LEU A 582 14.42 -1.54 -16.93
N ALA A 583 15.49 -0.91 -16.48
CA ALA A 583 16.62 -0.48 -17.30
C ALA A 583 17.92 -0.74 -16.55
N GLU A 584 18.99 -1.07 -17.30
CA GLU A 584 20.33 -1.31 -16.74
C GLU A 584 20.84 -0.08 -15.96
N ASN A 585 20.59 1.09 -16.52
CA ASN A 585 20.99 2.39 -15.94
C ASN A 585 19.86 3.06 -15.14
N THR A 586 18.92 2.30 -14.54
CA THR A 586 17.77 2.87 -13.78
C THR A 586 18.21 3.92 -12.77
N PHE A 587 19.27 3.67 -11.99
CA PHE A 587 19.74 4.61 -10.97
C PHE A 587 20.36 5.86 -11.58
N ASP A 588 21.22 5.71 -12.58
CA ASP A 588 21.86 6.86 -13.24
C ASP A 588 20.85 7.74 -13.97
N TYR A 589 19.79 7.12 -14.53
CA TYR A 589 18.67 7.85 -15.11
C TYR A 589 17.85 8.60 -14.04
N LEU A 590 17.48 7.94 -12.95
CA LEU A 590 16.70 8.56 -11.86
C LEU A 590 17.49 9.63 -11.09
N LEU A 591 18.82 9.48 -11.04
CA LEU A 591 19.74 10.49 -10.46
C LEU A 591 20.15 11.55 -11.50
N GLY A 592 19.62 11.52 -12.74
CA GLY A 592 19.90 12.52 -13.76
C GLY A 592 21.33 12.53 -14.30
N LYS A 593 22.09 11.45 -14.10
CA LYS A 593 23.43 11.25 -14.67
C LYS A 593 23.35 10.82 -16.13
N GLU A 594 22.32 10.12 -16.50
CA GLU A 594 22.01 9.75 -17.88
C GLU A 594 20.63 10.25 -18.29
N SER A 595 20.49 10.70 -19.53
CA SER A 595 19.25 11.33 -20.02
C SER A 595 18.26 10.34 -20.66
N LYS A 596 18.70 9.11 -20.96
CA LYS A 596 17.86 8.08 -21.59
C LYS A 596 18.02 6.74 -20.88
N PRO A 597 16.91 6.00 -20.67
CA PRO A 597 17.00 4.66 -20.12
C PRO A 597 17.56 3.66 -21.15
N LYS A 598 18.33 2.69 -20.65
CA LYS A 598 18.81 1.51 -21.40
C LYS A 598 17.97 0.31 -20.99
N TYR A 599 16.84 0.12 -21.63
CA TYR A 599 15.94 -0.98 -21.33
C TYR A 599 16.59 -2.34 -21.61
N TYR A 600 16.15 -3.35 -20.88
CA TYR A 600 16.64 -4.73 -20.96
C TYR A 600 16.29 -5.46 -22.30
N THR A 601 15.49 -4.83 -23.15
CA THR A 601 15.08 -5.37 -24.47
C THR A 601 14.83 -4.23 -25.45
N ASP A 602 14.83 -4.57 -26.74
CA ASP A 602 14.38 -3.63 -27.75
C ASP A 602 12.89 -3.33 -27.61
N MET A 603 12.58 -2.06 -27.40
CA MET A 603 11.21 -1.60 -27.23
C MET A 603 10.41 -1.55 -28.54
N ALA A 604 11.05 -1.66 -29.69
CA ALA A 604 10.35 -1.78 -30.96
C ALA A 604 9.64 -3.13 -31.12
N ASP A 605 10.14 -4.19 -30.46
CA ASP A 605 9.55 -5.53 -30.43
C ASP A 605 9.00 -5.91 -29.04
N TYR A 606 8.22 -5.01 -28.43
CA TYR A 606 7.67 -5.19 -27.10
C TYR A 606 6.71 -6.41 -27.01
N VAL A 607 6.04 -6.78 -28.08
CA VAL A 607 5.14 -7.93 -28.15
C VAL A 607 5.91 -9.24 -27.98
N SER A 608 6.94 -9.46 -28.77
CA SER A 608 7.82 -10.64 -28.67
C SER A 608 8.53 -10.67 -27.32
N GLY A 609 9.00 -9.50 -26.84
CA GLY A 609 9.60 -9.38 -25.53
C GLY A 609 8.64 -9.82 -24.39
N THR A 610 7.38 -9.44 -24.48
CA THR A 610 6.35 -9.86 -23.51
C THR A 610 6.07 -11.36 -23.61
N GLN A 611 6.03 -11.92 -24.84
CA GLN A 611 5.87 -13.35 -25.06
C GLN A 611 7.00 -14.17 -24.40
N LYS A 612 8.25 -13.71 -24.50
CA LYS A 612 9.41 -14.35 -23.83
C LYS A 612 9.21 -14.44 -22.29
N ILE A 613 8.57 -13.45 -21.67
CA ILE A 613 8.23 -13.47 -20.24
C ILE A 613 7.19 -14.56 -19.95
N ILE A 614 6.17 -14.68 -20.80
CA ILE A 614 5.13 -15.71 -20.67
C ILE A 614 5.75 -17.11 -20.79
N ASP A 615 6.64 -17.30 -21.79
CA ASP A 615 7.33 -18.57 -22.01
C ASP A 615 8.27 -18.91 -20.85
N PHE A 616 8.95 -17.92 -20.29
CA PHE A 616 9.74 -18.10 -19.09
C PHE A 616 8.89 -18.56 -17.89
N TRP A 617 7.71 -17.92 -17.66
CA TRP A 617 6.78 -18.35 -16.62
C TRP A 617 6.30 -19.79 -16.84
N ARG A 618 5.92 -20.16 -18.07
CA ARG A 618 5.52 -21.54 -18.43
C ARG A 618 6.60 -22.55 -18.08
N ASN A 619 7.81 -22.31 -18.52
CA ASN A 619 8.94 -23.24 -18.38
C ASN A 619 9.43 -23.31 -16.93
N ARG A 620 9.48 -22.17 -16.22
CA ARG A 620 10.03 -22.09 -14.88
C ARG A 620 9.05 -22.55 -13.79
N TRP A 621 7.79 -22.17 -13.89
CA TRP A 621 6.81 -22.36 -12.84
C TRP A 621 5.64 -23.26 -13.25
N LEU A 622 4.97 -23.01 -14.36
CA LEU A 622 3.80 -23.80 -14.75
C LEU A 622 4.19 -25.27 -14.96
N LYS A 623 5.21 -25.54 -15.79
CA LYS A 623 5.66 -26.91 -16.07
C LYS A 623 6.03 -27.68 -14.81
N SER A 624 6.76 -27.04 -13.89
CA SER A 624 7.12 -27.66 -12.61
C SER A 624 5.88 -27.86 -11.71
N ARG A 625 4.92 -26.93 -11.75
CA ARG A 625 3.71 -27.00 -10.94
C ARG A 625 2.78 -28.13 -11.37
N LEU A 626 2.71 -28.44 -12.66
CA LEU A 626 1.88 -29.54 -13.20
C LEU A 626 2.33 -30.93 -12.70
N ASN A 627 3.53 -31.07 -12.16
CA ASN A 627 4.01 -32.31 -11.54
C ASN A 627 3.48 -32.50 -10.10
N TYR A 628 2.78 -31.52 -9.53
CA TYR A 628 2.25 -31.57 -8.18
C TYR A 628 0.78 -31.96 -8.18
N GLU A 629 0.51 -33.26 -8.06
CA GLU A 629 -0.81 -33.90 -8.17
C GLU A 629 -1.94 -33.16 -7.39
N PRO A 630 -1.75 -32.68 -6.15
CA PRO A 630 -2.81 -32.02 -5.41
C PRO A 630 -3.40 -30.77 -6.07
N ILE A 631 -2.71 -30.13 -7.03
CA ILE A 631 -3.29 -28.95 -7.71
C ILE A 631 -4.48 -29.29 -8.59
N TYR A 632 -4.47 -30.47 -9.22
CA TYR A 632 -5.55 -30.90 -10.11
C TYR A 632 -6.87 -30.97 -9.34
N ARG A 633 -6.81 -31.53 -8.13
CA ARG A 633 -7.98 -31.58 -7.25
C ARG A 633 -8.45 -30.16 -6.89
N ARG A 634 -7.53 -29.27 -6.47
CA ARG A 634 -7.88 -27.90 -6.07
C ARG A 634 -8.44 -27.07 -7.23
N ILE A 635 -7.95 -27.28 -8.44
CA ILE A 635 -8.48 -26.65 -9.64
C ILE A 635 -9.88 -27.16 -9.94
N ARG A 636 -10.09 -28.48 -9.92
CA ARG A 636 -11.39 -29.11 -10.16
C ARG A 636 -12.43 -28.69 -9.12
N ASP A 637 -12.03 -28.70 -7.85
CA ASP A 637 -12.92 -28.38 -6.72
C ASP A 637 -13.24 -26.86 -6.63
N PHE A 638 -12.78 -26.04 -7.58
CA PHE A 638 -13.11 -24.62 -7.63
C PHE A 638 -14.59 -24.42 -7.97
N ASP A 639 -15.33 -23.84 -7.04
CA ASP A 639 -16.72 -23.48 -7.22
C ASP A 639 -16.87 -22.13 -7.92
N LYS A 640 -17.15 -22.17 -9.22
CA LYS A 640 -17.37 -20.97 -10.04
C LYS A 640 -18.60 -20.18 -9.60
N GLN A 641 -19.66 -20.86 -9.16
CA GLN A 641 -20.89 -20.19 -8.72
C GLN A 641 -20.70 -19.53 -7.35
N GLY A 642 -20.09 -20.21 -6.41
CA GLY A 642 -19.73 -19.62 -5.11
C GLY A 642 -18.69 -18.52 -5.19
N PHE A 643 -18.00 -18.37 -6.34
CA PHE A 643 -17.08 -17.25 -6.57
C PHE A 643 -17.79 -15.95 -7.01
N LEU A 644 -19.04 -16.02 -7.50
CA LEU A 644 -19.82 -14.82 -7.83
C LEU A 644 -20.09 -13.99 -6.56
N ILE A 645 -20.00 -12.66 -6.69
CA ILE A 645 -20.06 -11.76 -5.54
C ILE A 645 -21.46 -11.80 -4.88
N SER A 646 -22.54 -11.91 -5.67
CA SER A 646 -23.90 -12.04 -5.13
C SER A 646 -24.02 -13.20 -4.14
N ASN A 647 -23.47 -14.37 -4.50
CA ASN A 647 -23.51 -15.55 -3.64
C ASN A 647 -22.62 -15.44 -2.40
N GLN A 648 -21.63 -14.54 -2.42
CA GLN A 648 -20.77 -14.27 -1.26
C GLN A 648 -21.39 -13.27 -0.27
N ILE A 649 -22.26 -12.37 -0.72
CA ILE A 649 -22.97 -11.41 0.14
C ILE A 649 -23.92 -12.15 1.08
N ASP A 650 -24.65 -13.14 0.58
CA ASP A 650 -25.61 -13.91 1.36
C ASP A 650 -24.92 -14.80 2.43
N GLU A 651 -23.69 -15.28 2.15
CA GLU A 651 -22.90 -16.04 3.13
C GLU A 651 -22.29 -15.14 4.23
N ASP A 652 -22.00 -13.87 3.93
CA ASP A 652 -21.39 -12.91 4.87
C ASP A 652 -22.42 -12.33 5.89
N GLU A 653 -23.73 -12.38 5.63
CA GLU A 653 -24.77 -11.99 6.61
C GLU A 653 -24.75 -12.87 7.88
N GLU A 654 -24.20 -14.05 7.81
CA GLU A 654 -23.99 -14.93 8.97
C GLU A 654 -22.75 -14.58 9.83
N TRP A 655 -21.85 -13.70 9.37
CA TRP A 655 -20.62 -13.30 10.07
C TRP A 655 -20.82 -12.03 10.92
N SER A 656 -21.60 -12.10 11.99
CA SER A 656 -21.64 -11.07 13.00
C SER A 656 -20.52 -11.28 14.04
N PHE A 657 -20.16 -10.22 14.76
CA PHE A 657 -19.16 -10.23 15.85
C PHE A 657 -19.46 -11.29 16.93
N SER A 658 -20.74 -11.67 17.09
CA SER A 658 -21.20 -12.75 17.99
C SER A 658 -20.64 -14.12 17.62
N LYS A 659 -20.32 -14.38 16.35
CA LYS A 659 -19.69 -15.65 15.92
C LYS A 659 -18.18 -15.71 16.15
N LEU A 660 -17.51 -14.57 16.32
CA LEU A 660 -16.11 -14.55 16.80
C LEU A 660 -16.02 -15.06 18.26
N GLU A 661 -17.09 -14.92 19.04
CA GLU A 661 -17.18 -15.51 20.39
C GLU A 661 -17.18 -17.05 20.36
N GLU A 662 -17.85 -17.65 19.37
CA GLU A 662 -17.84 -19.10 19.18
C GLU A 662 -16.47 -19.64 18.78
N VAL A 663 -15.66 -18.84 18.05
CA VAL A 663 -14.29 -19.23 17.64
C VAL A 663 -13.28 -19.07 18.79
N THR A 664 -13.50 -18.13 19.71
CA THR A 664 -12.60 -17.88 20.86
C THR A 664 -13.00 -18.64 22.12
N HIS A 665 -14.26 -19.10 22.23
CA HIS A 665 -14.78 -19.95 23.29
C HIS A 665 -15.28 -21.26 22.67
N MET A 666 -14.36 -22.14 22.26
CA MET A 666 -14.73 -23.48 21.81
C MET A 666 -15.20 -24.34 23.00
N PRO A 667 -16.47 -24.76 23.05
CA PRO A 667 -16.84 -25.93 23.77
C PRO A 667 -16.42 -27.16 22.95
N THR A 668 -15.83 -28.11 23.59
CA THR A 668 -15.13 -29.29 23.09
C THR A 668 -15.92 -30.29 22.22
N ASN A 669 -17.10 -29.96 21.70
CA ASN A 669 -17.97 -30.92 21.00
C ASN A 669 -18.42 -30.53 19.57
N ASP A 670 -17.97 -29.39 18.99
CA ASP A 670 -18.34 -29.00 17.60
C ASP A 670 -17.09 -28.71 16.72
N GLU A 671 -15.98 -29.35 17.06
CA GLU A 671 -14.64 -29.14 16.44
C GLU A 671 -14.59 -29.45 14.93
N THR A 672 -15.46 -30.32 14.44
CA THR A 672 -15.42 -30.77 13.04
C THR A 672 -15.93 -29.72 12.04
N LYS A 673 -16.94 -28.93 12.40
CA LYS A 673 -17.47 -27.87 11.51
C LYS A 673 -16.55 -26.66 11.39
N THR A 674 -15.96 -26.26 12.49
CA THR A 674 -15.03 -25.11 12.55
C THR A 674 -13.68 -25.43 11.90
N GLY A 675 -13.21 -26.68 12.02
CA GLY A 675 -12.02 -27.17 11.32
C GLY A 675 -12.20 -27.19 9.79
N LEU A 676 -13.38 -27.61 9.30
CA LEU A 676 -13.71 -27.62 7.88
C LEU A 676 -13.84 -26.20 7.29
N GLN A 677 -14.39 -25.27 8.04
CA GLN A 677 -14.51 -23.88 7.63
C GLN A 677 -13.15 -23.18 7.60
N PHE A 678 -12.31 -23.43 8.59
CA PHE A 678 -10.93 -22.97 8.63
C PHE A 678 -10.09 -23.56 7.46
N VAL A 679 -10.24 -24.84 7.18
CA VAL A 679 -9.60 -25.50 6.02
C VAL A 679 -10.10 -24.89 4.72
N ARG A 680 -11.39 -24.59 4.60
CA ARG A 680 -12.01 -23.91 3.46
C ARG A 680 -11.43 -22.50 3.24
N ASP A 681 -11.25 -21.71 4.29
CA ASP A 681 -10.65 -20.37 4.25
C ASP A 681 -9.14 -20.41 3.98
N PHE A 682 -8.45 -21.41 4.50
CA PHE A 682 -7.04 -21.71 4.18
C PHE A 682 -6.86 -22.02 2.69
N TYR A 683 -7.76 -22.78 2.09
CA TYR A 683 -7.73 -23.12 0.65
C TYR A 683 -8.26 -22.00 -0.26
N ARG A 684 -9.06 -21.06 0.23
CA ARG A 684 -9.55 -19.90 -0.53
C ARG A 684 -8.51 -18.77 -0.71
N GLY A 685 -7.26 -19.00 -0.39
CA GLY A 685 -6.14 -18.09 -0.69
C GLY A 685 -5.83 -17.07 0.39
N SER A 686 -6.42 -17.15 1.58
CA SER A 686 -5.84 -16.51 2.75
C SER A 686 -4.56 -17.29 3.10
N SER A 687 -3.39 -16.74 2.81
CA SER A 687 -2.07 -17.33 3.02
C SER A 687 -1.75 -17.43 4.52
N ALA A 688 -2.42 -18.30 5.25
CA ALA A 688 -2.01 -18.69 6.58
C ALA A 688 -0.94 -19.77 6.45
N TYR A 689 0.30 -19.44 6.79
CA TYR A 689 1.33 -20.45 6.99
C TYR A 689 1.02 -21.25 8.27
N ALA A 690 1.44 -22.51 8.30
CA ALA A 690 1.28 -23.38 9.48
C ALA A 690 1.79 -22.73 10.78
N ASP A 691 2.74 -21.80 10.69
CA ASP A 691 3.29 -21.02 11.81
C ASP A 691 2.25 -20.15 12.54
N HIS A 692 1.08 -19.92 11.95
CA HIS A 692 0.05 -19.05 12.47
C HIS A 692 -1.18 -19.80 12.98
N ILE A 693 -1.15 -21.13 12.94
CA ILE A 693 -2.24 -21.97 13.43
C ILE A 693 -2.00 -22.26 14.92
N ALA A 694 -3.04 -22.09 15.75
CA ALA A 694 -2.97 -22.47 17.17
C ALA A 694 -2.62 -23.95 17.32
N SER A 695 -1.88 -24.32 18.37
CA SER A 695 -1.36 -25.67 18.56
C SER A 695 -2.48 -26.73 18.64
N GLU A 696 -3.58 -26.38 19.28
CA GLU A 696 -4.77 -27.23 19.43
C GLU A 696 -5.44 -27.50 18.08
N LEU A 697 -5.62 -26.45 17.27
CA LEU A 697 -6.21 -26.55 15.95
C LEU A 697 -5.27 -27.27 14.97
N LEU A 698 -3.95 -27.05 15.11
CA LEU A 698 -2.96 -27.75 14.30
C LEU A 698 -3.03 -29.25 14.55
N SER A 699 -3.21 -29.68 15.79
CA SER A 699 -3.36 -31.09 16.16
C SER A 699 -4.66 -31.69 15.63
N ALA A 700 -5.77 -30.93 15.65
CA ALA A 700 -7.08 -31.38 15.17
C ALA A 700 -7.15 -31.55 13.64
N ILE A 701 -6.37 -30.78 12.87
CA ILE A 701 -6.34 -30.87 11.40
C ILE A 701 -5.20 -31.70 10.85
N HIS A 702 -4.32 -32.22 11.71
CA HIS A 702 -3.19 -33.04 11.30
C HIS A 702 -3.64 -34.45 10.92
N LEU A 703 -3.33 -34.85 9.70
CA LEU A 703 -3.48 -36.22 9.25
C LEU A 703 -2.15 -36.92 9.43
N GLU A 704 -2.10 -37.85 10.38
CA GLU A 704 -0.92 -38.71 10.58
C GLU A 704 -0.60 -39.49 9.31
N THR A 705 0.63 -39.41 8.89
CA THR A 705 1.14 -40.12 7.73
C THR A 705 2.27 -41.09 8.13
N LYS A 706 2.60 -42.02 7.27
CA LYS A 706 3.77 -42.90 7.47
C LYS A 706 5.09 -42.09 7.59
N LEU A 707 5.10 -40.87 7.02
CA LEU A 707 6.26 -39.99 7.13
C LEU A 707 6.43 -39.44 8.55
N ASP A 708 5.34 -39.06 9.21
CA ASP A 708 5.37 -38.57 10.59
C ASP A 708 5.93 -39.63 11.55
N THR A 709 5.44 -40.86 11.42
CA THR A 709 5.92 -42.01 12.20
C THR A 709 7.42 -42.23 11.97
N ALA A 710 7.87 -42.23 10.72
CA ALA A 710 9.30 -42.45 10.38
C ALA A 710 10.19 -41.30 10.89
N ILE A 711 9.72 -40.07 10.89
CA ILE A 711 10.42 -38.92 11.42
C ILE A 711 10.54 -39.01 12.95
N ILE A 712 9.44 -39.37 13.64
CA ILE A 712 9.43 -39.54 15.11
C ILE A 712 10.38 -40.68 15.52
N GLU A 713 10.34 -41.83 14.87
CA GLU A 713 11.23 -42.96 15.15
C GLU A 713 12.70 -42.59 14.91
N SER A 714 13.00 -41.87 13.84
CA SER A 714 14.36 -41.38 13.54
C SER A 714 14.86 -40.41 14.59
N ALA A 715 14.00 -39.44 15.01
CA ALA A 715 14.33 -38.50 16.06
C ALA A 715 14.59 -39.19 17.42
N LEU A 716 13.75 -40.15 17.80
CA LEU A 716 13.89 -40.93 19.02
C LEU A 716 15.16 -41.80 19.01
N SER A 717 15.63 -42.22 17.84
CA SER A 717 16.89 -42.98 17.68
C SER A 717 18.13 -42.08 17.61
N GLY A 718 18.00 -40.77 17.80
CA GLY A 718 19.10 -39.81 17.82
C GLY A 718 19.71 -39.52 16.44
N LYS A 719 18.97 -39.76 15.36
CA LYS A 719 19.44 -39.51 13.99
C LYS A 719 19.16 -38.06 13.58
N ASP A 720 20.09 -37.47 12.85
CA ASP A 720 19.85 -36.19 12.19
C ASP A 720 18.84 -36.35 11.06
N ILE A 721 17.86 -35.43 11.01
CA ILE A 721 16.76 -35.47 10.03
C ILE A 721 16.83 -34.23 9.15
N VAL A 722 16.92 -34.44 7.84
CA VAL A 722 16.86 -33.38 6.85
C VAL A 722 15.55 -33.48 6.08
N LEU A 723 14.64 -32.52 6.29
CA LEU A 723 13.37 -32.42 5.54
C LEU A 723 13.58 -31.60 4.27
N THR A 724 13.49 -32.24 3.12
CA THR A 724 13.57 -31.58 1.81
C THR A 724 12.21 -31.56 1.14
N GLY A 725 11.95 -30.55 0.33
CA GLY A 725 10.71 -30.40 -0.41
C GLY A 725 10.51 -28.96 -0.88
N ASN A 726 9.48 -28.73 -1.72
CA ASN A 726 9.18 -27.40 -2.25
C ASN A 726 8.52 -26.49 -1.19
N PRO A 727 8.56 -25.15 -1.36
CA PRO A 727 7.78 -24.24 -0.54
C PRO A 727 6.29 -24.60 -0.62
N GLY A 728 5.66 -24.76 0.55
CA GLY A 728 4.24 -25.16 0.63
C GLY A 728 3.99 -26.66 0.89
N ASP A 729 5.01 -27.52 0.86
CA ASP A 729 4.87 -28.96 1.09
C ASP A 729 4.64 -29.36 2.57
N GLY A 730 4.31 -28.38 3.44
CA GLY A 730 3.96 -28.66 4.83
C GLY A 730 5.13 -28.95 5.76
N LYS A 731 6.40 -28.74 5.36
CA LYS A 731 7.57 -29.01 6.20
C LYS A 731 7.51 -28.34 7.58
N THR A 732 7.12 -27.08 7.62
CA THR A 732 6.94 -26.33 8.86
C THR A 732 5.84 -26.91 9.73
N HIS A 733 4.76 -27.39 9.10
CA HIS A 733 3.66 -28.07 9.79
C HIS A 733 4.16 -29.35 10.49
N VAL A 734 4.90 -30.19 9.78
CA VAL A 734 5.49 -31.43 10.34
C VAL A 734 6.43 -31.11 11.51
N ILE A 735 7.31 -30.11 11.37
CA ILE A 735 8.23 -29.71 12.45
C ILE A 735 7.46 -29.22 13.69
N ARG A 736 6.37 -28.49 13.52
CA ARG A 736 5.53 -28.02 14.63
C ARG A 736 4.79 -29.16 15.31
N MET A 737 4.26 -30.10 14.54
CA MET A 737 3.62 -31.30 15.09
C MET A 737 4.59 -32.16 15.88
N LEU A 738 5.82 -32.32 15.41
CA LEU A 738 6.89 -32.97 16.17
C LEU A 738 7.15 -32.27 17.50
N LYS A 739 7.20 -30.93 17.51
CA LYS A 739 7.41 -30.13 18.73
C LYS A 739 6.25 -30.26 19.72
N ILE A 740 5.01 -30.33 19.25
CA ILE A 740 3.82 -30.53 20.09
C ILE A 740 3.84 -31.92 20.69
N ASN A 741 4.06 -32.96 19.88
CA ASN A 741 4.12 -34.35 20.31
C ASN A 741 5.30 -34.61 21.28
N TRP A 742 6.43 -33.93 21.10
CA TRP A 742 7.58 -34.02 22.00
C TRP A 742 7.26 -33.41 23.37
N LYS A 743 6.66 -32.23 23.43
CA LYS A 743 6.25 -31.60 24.68
C LYS A 743 5.18 -32.40 25.44
N ALA A 744 4.25 -33.01 24.72
CA ALA A 744 3.25 -33.88 25.33
C ALA A 744 3.87 -35.16 25.96
N ARG A 745 4.93 -35.68 25.36
CA ARG A 745 5.70 -36.84 25.91
C ARG A 745 6.60 -36.45 27.06
N GLU A 746 7.29 -35.31 27.02
CA GLU A 746 8.07 -34.81 28.17
C GLU A 746 7.18 -34.61 29.41
N SER A 747 5.94 -34.11 29.25
CA SER A 747 5.00 -34.00 30.36
C SER A 747 4.52 -35.37 30.90
N GLN A 748 4.51 -36.42 30.10
CA GLN A 748 4.23 -37.77 30.53
C GLN A 748 5.44 -38.45 31.25
N PHE A 749 6.66 -38.09 30.87
CA PHE A 749 7.88 -38.59 31.57
C PHE A 749 8.18 -37.84 32.87
N ALA A 750 7.68 -36.63 33.04
CA ALA A 750 7.76 -35.86 34.30
C ALA A 750 6.73 -36.27 35.34
N LEU A 751 5.74 -37.10 34.99
CA LEU A 751 4.71 -37.65 35.86
C LEU A 751 4.89 -39.11 36.24
N ASN A 752 5.94 -39.77 35.78
CA ASN A 752 6.44 -41.07 36.21
C ASN A 752 7.85 -40.92 36.80
#